data_977b28839ff28931903fa7e4c13a9da8
#
_entry.id   977b28839ff28931903fa7e4c13a9da8
#
_cell.length_a   1.000
_cell.length_b   1.000
_cell.length_c   1.000
_cell.angle_alpha   90.00
_cell.angle_beta   90.00
_cell.angle_gamma   90.00
#
_symmetry.space_group_name_H-M   'P 1'
#
loop_
_entity.id
_entity.type
_entity.pdbx_description
1 polymer ?
#
loop_
_entity_poly.entity_id
_entity_poly.type
_entity_poly.pdbx_seq_one_letter_code
_entity_poly.pdbx_strand_id
1 'polypeptide(L)'
;MPSVQAVNYRNFKLPCLAPLLKQVDPEAPATVNLAFLHGPWRAPVLRDDIGVVSFPITTTSKEARRWFNQGVAWIHGQANGEAERSFRQALLSDPRNPMIFWGLAVANEHRPGRARLFAQTSLRRTGNSTTPRERLWIHVLANFYHLERDAPVKPPPLRDQTGEQDLARHRQRIHDLENLALAYPHDVEAKAFLLRQLVLDLHRSGIELTSHLAVDRLAHELTTLSPRHPGAHYRVFLWLREQPAQALAHARSSASTAPGLADSWRFAAEGWRADGRQHEAIALSQCALRLHHREMREHLLMPPAVENLSSNYAALGDMLVSMGRLQEALEIADALLSLPRSLTTEGINRTSSDLLLLGRRLHAQAAMQAGKSEHVIHLFRNDPRFASTSRSPQEAAQANYWTGLALCSLERPDEARSIALSLAKMARRYEDDPLIGAWADGLTYFHALTSQEDPGGHHSPPHLPAGIHSAAWQKLKKPGIALQVARDHLEQNPRGLFATALYCSTSFENGNRVAATRAFDRTFRQDVLRADKSLRSFPALDKIATTLGLPTRWTLPPGNLEGSSLPEDPDSLGPARWSPPPAPAWTLSNHTGRPVALADFKGRAVLLNFFLGVSCPFCLGQLEKFRPALADYRKAGIEMIAISSDDVKTLTLRLGKTEEKTAEARKTFPFPILADPGLEAFRNYHVFDDFEEGPMHGTFLIGPKGRILWSDIGHEPFNHPGRLLEEARRLLADHSSDP
;
A
#
# COMPACT_ATOMS: atom_id res chain seq x y z
N MET A 1 -25.34 -15.64 -2.15
CA MET A 1 -23.94 -15.95 -2.46
C MET A 1 -23.93 -17.08 -3.48
N PRO A 2 -23.42 -16.94 -4.70
CA PRO A 2 -23.13 -18.07 -5.55
C PRO A 2 -21.81 -18.66 -5.08
N SER A 3 -21.82 -19.98 -4.85
CA SER A 3 -20.67 -20.79 -4.52
C SER A 3 -19.57 -20.60 -5.57
N VAL A 4 -18.38 -20.21 -5.13
CA VAL A 4 -17.15 -20.31 -5.92
C VAL A 4 -16.96 -21.80 -6.20
N GLN A 5 -17.22 -22.23 -7.42
CA GLN A 5 -16.79 -23.54 -7.88
C GLN A 5 -15.26 -23.53 -7.89
N ALA A 6 -14.68 -24.23 -6.95
CA ALA A 6 -13.26 -24.55 -6.95
C ALA A 6 -12.94 -25.23 -8.29
N VAL A 7 -12.26 -24.54 -9.17
CA VAL A 7 -11.75 -25.11 -10.42
C VAL A 7 -10.80 -26.23 -10.04
N ASN A 8 -11.11 -27.43 -10.47
CA ASN A 8 -10.38 -28.64 -10.11
C ASN A 8 -9.10 -28.72 -10.96
N TYR A 9 -8.02 -28.10 -10.50
CA TYR A 9 -6.72 -28.05 -11.16
C TYR A 9 -5.98 -29.40 -11.26
N ARG A 10 -6.57 -30.51 -10.77
CA ARG A 10 -5.94 -31.82 -10.73
C ARG A 10 -5.59 -32.43 -12.10
N ASN A 11 -6.13 -31.92 -13.20
CA ASN A 11 -5.94 -32.49 -14.54
C ASN A 11 -5.17 -31.55 -15.51
N PHE A 12 -4.62 -30.43 -15.05
CA PHE A 12 -3.87 -29.51 -15.91
C PHE A 12 -2.37 -29.75 -15.81
N LYS A 13 -1.83 -30.46 -16.79
CA LYS A 13 -0.41 -30.33 -17.16
C LYS A 13 -0.27 -29.00 -17.90
N LEU A 14 -0.03 -27.92 -17.17
CA LEU A 14 0.44 -26.68 -17.77
C LEU A 14 1.88 -26.92 -18.25
N PRO A 15 2.18 -26.83 -19.57
CA PRO A 15 3.52 -27.12 -20.10
C PRO A 15 4.60 -26.18 -19.58
N CYS A 16 4.24 -25.09 -18.92
CA CYS A 16 5.08 -23.99 -18.51
C CYS A 16 5.54 -24.00 -17.03
N LEU A 17 5.23 -25.02 -16.23
CA LEU A 17 5.56 -25.08 -14.80
C LEU A 17 6.80 -25.95 -14.51
N ALA A 18 7.82 -25.89 -15.35
CA ALA A 18 8.74 -27.02 -15.37
C ALA A 18 10.09 -26.88 -14.62
N PRO A 19 10.83 -25.76 -14.53
CA PRO A 19 12.20 -25.84 -13.99
C PRO A 19 12.33 -25.75 -12.46
N LEU A 20 11.74 -24.75 -11.81
CA LEU A 20 11.89 -24.57 -10.36
C LEU A 20 11.18 -25.67 -9.58
N LEU A 21 9.97 -26.03 -9.99
CA LEU A 21 9.16 -27.07 -9.36
C LEU A 21 9.75 -28.47 -9.54
N LYS A 22 10.37 -28.76 -10.68
CA LYS A 22 11.10 -30.03 -10.90
C LYS A 22 12.38 -30.10 -10.07
N GLN A 23 13.04 -28.98 -9.79
CA GLN A 23 14.24 -28.92 -8.96
C GLN A 23 13.92 -28.98 -7.47
N VAL A 24 12.77 -28.37 -7.06
CA VAL A 24 12.42 -28.21 -5.65
C VAL A 24 11.90 -29.50 -5.04
N ASP A 25 11.05 -30.24 -5.69
CA ASP A 25 10.65 -31.59 -5.27
C ASP A 25 9.64 -32.22 -6.26
N PRO A 26 9.97 -33.29 -6.96
CA PRO A 26 9.00 -34.01 -7.78
C PRO A 26 7.88 -34.67 -6.95
N GLU A 27 8.06 -34.81 -5.64
CA GLU A 27 7.10 -35.39 -4.70
C GLU A 27 6.37 -34.33 -3.86
N ALA A 28 6.67 -33.02 -4.04
CA ALA A 28 5.98 -31.96 -3.30
C ALA A 28 4.47 -31.98 -3.58
N PRO A 29 3.62 -31.83 -2.55
CA PRO A 29 2.19 -31.72 -2.75
C PRO A 29 1.89 -30.57 -3.73
N ALA A 30 0.96 -30.80 -4.65
CA ALA A 30 0.50 -29.80 -5.64
C ALA A 30 0.15 -28.42 -5.00
N THR A 31 -0.19 -28.40 -3.71
CA THR A 31 -0.49 -27.21 -2.93
C THR A 31 0.72 -26.28 -2.71
N VAL A 32 1.95 -26.81 -2.58
CA VAL A 32 3.16 -25.98 -2.44
C VAL A 32 3.46 -25.26 -3.75
N ASN A 33 3.23 -25.94 -4.86
CA ASN A 33 3.39 -25.40 -6.20
C ASN A 33 2.45 -24.20 -6.44
N LEU A 34 1.18 -24.29 -5.96
CA LEU A 34 0.23 -23.19 -6.01
C LEU A 34 0.69 -21.96 -5.20
N ALA A 35 1.43 -22.16 -4.10
CA ALA A 35 1.95 -21.06 -3.31
C ALA A 35 2.96 -20.21 -4.10
N PHE A 36 3.74 -20.80 -5.01
CA PHE A 36 4.65 -20.05 -5.88
C PHE A 36 3.93 -19.29 -6.99
N LEU A 37 2.84 -19.81 -7.56
CA LEU A 37 2.09 -19.16 -8.63
C LEU A 37 1.52 -17.79 -8.23
N HIS A 38 1.19 -17.59 -6.97
CA HIS A 38 0.61 -16.33 -6.46
C HIS A 38 1.68 -15.35 -5.91
N GLY A 39 2.94 -15.63 -6.13
CA GLY A 39 4.06 -14.80 -5.68
C GLY A 39 4.66 -13.92 -6.77
N PRO A 40 5.70 -13.16 -6.45
CA PRO A 40 6.43 -12.35 -7.41
C PRO A 40 7.15 -13.25 -8.43
N TRP A 41 7.07 -12.87 -9.70
CA TRP A 41 7.68 -13.61 -10.83
C TRP A 41 8.97 -12.98 -11.35
N ARG A 42 9.31 -11.76 -10.88
CA ARG A 42 10.52 -11.05 -11.28
C ARG A 42 11.67 -11.38 -10.37
N ALA A 43 12.86 -11.60 -10.98
CA ALA A 43 14.11 -11.75 -10.24
C ALA A 43 14.43 -10.47 -9.45
N PRO A 44 15.03 -10.60 -8.25
CA PRO A 44 15.45 -9.46 -7.45
C PRO A 44 16.70 -8.80 -8.03
N VAL A 45 16.89 -7.52 -7.66
CA VAL A 45 18.13 -6.78 -7.88
C VAL A 45 18.93 -6.75 -6.58
N LEU A 46 20.25 -6.92 -6.66
CA LEU A 46 21.11 -6.78 -5.49
C LEU A 46 21.21 -5.33 -5.05
N ARG A 47 21.08 -5.13 -3.73
CA ARG A 47 21.10 -3.80 -3.11
C ARG A 47 22.16 -3.73 -2.01
N ASP A 48 22.81 -2.61 -1.90
CA ASP A 48 23.80 -2.28 -0.84
C ASP A 48 23.33 -1.15 0.08
N ASP A 49 22.19 -0.52 -0.26
CA ASP A 49 21.58 0.59 0.44
C ASP A 49 20.46 0.19 1.44
N ILE A 50 20.24 -1.12 1.65
CA ILE A 50 19.18 -1.64 2.53
C ILE A 50 19.67 -2.11 3.92
N GLY A 51 20.86 -1.66 4.31
CA GLY A 51 21.52 -2.07 5.55
C GLY A 51 22.32 -3.35 5.39
N VAL A 52 22.82 -3.88 6.52
CA VAL A 52 23.66 -5.08 6.54
C VAL A 52 23.07 -6.12 7.46
N VAL A 53 22.78 -7.29 6.89
CA VAL A 53 22.31 -8.48 7.60
C VAL A 53 23.33 -9.59 7.45
N SER A 54 23.58 -10.30 8.55
CA SER A 54 24.41 -11.48 8.59
C SER A 54 23.70 -12.60 9.34
N PHE A 55 22.82 -13.32 8.63
CA PHE A 55 22.07 -14.44 9.18
C PHE A 55 22.72 -15.76 8.70
N PRO A 56 23.50 -16.44 9.53
CA PRO A 56 24.14 -17.70 9.12
C PRO A 56 23.10 -18.80 8.90
N ILE A 57 23.11 -19.38 7.71
CA ILE A 57 22.36 -20.58 7.34
C ILE A 57 23.30 -21.66 6.85
N THR A 58 22.92 -22.93 7.06
CA THR A 58 23.69 -24.09 6.61
C THR A 58 23.53 -24.26 5.11
N THR A 59 24.46 -23.72 4.34
CA THR A 59 24.52 -23.84 2.89
C THR A 59 25.97 -23.79 2.39
N THR A 60 26.27 -24.52 1.35
CA THR A 60 27.56 -24.43 0.63
C THR A 60 27.57 -23.31 -0.40
N SER A 61 26.37 -22.84 -0.81
CA SER A 61 26.23 -21.79 -1.81
C SER A 61 26.40 -20.39 -1.19
N LYS A 62 27.44 -19.68 -1.65
CA LYS A 62 27.68 -18.27 -1.30
C LYS A 62 26.54 -17.40 -1.85
N GLU A 63 26.02 -17.74 -3.02
CA GLU A 63 24.93 -17.03 -3.69
C GLU A 63 23.62 -17.17 -2.89
N ALA A 64 23.27 -18.40 -2.48
CA ALA A 64 22.10 -18.62 -1.63
C ALA A 64 22.17 -17.80 -0.34
N ARG A 65 23.34 -17.75 0.31
CA ARG A 65 23.54 -16.97 1.53
C ARG A 65 23.37 -15.47 1.30
N ARG A 66 23.91 -14.95 0.19
CA ARG A 66 23.80 -13.52 -0.17
C ARG A 66 22.35 -13.10 -0.37
N TRP A 67 21.60 -13.86 -1.15
CA TRP A 67 20.19 -13.60 -1.40
C TRP A 67 19.32 -13.81 -0.16
N PHE A 68 19.64 -14.79 0.66
CA PHE A 68 18.95 -15.01 1.93
C PHE A 68 19.11 -13.79 2.86
N ASN A 69 20.33 -13.27 3.02
CA ASN A 69 20.58 -12.09 3.84
C ASN A 69 19.86 -10.86 3.31
N GLN A 70 19.81 -10.68 1.99
CA GLN A 70 19.02 -9.60 1.38
C GLN A 70 17.51 -9.78 1.68
N GLY A 71 16.99 -10.99 1.58
CA GLY A 71 15.61 -11.29 1.94
C GLY A 71 15.30 -10.92 3.39
N VAL A 72 16.18 -11.22 4.33
CA VAL A 72 16.02 -10.83 5.74
C VAL A 72 16.08 -9.31 5.91
N ALA A 73 16.97 -8.61 5.20
CA ALA A 73 17.00 -7.14 5.23
C ALA A 73 15.67 -6.53 4.78
N TRP A 74 15.08 -7.05 3.71
CA TRP A 74 13.76 -6.64 3.24
C TRP A 74 12.63 -6.96 4.23
N ILE A 75 12.70 -8.08 4.98
CA ILE A 75 11.75 -8.38 6.07
C ILE A 75 11.77 -7.27 7.12
N HIS A 76 12.94 -6.81 7.53
CA HIS A 76 13.05 -5.70 8.47
C HIS A 76 12.56 -4.38 7.87
N GLY A 77 12.67 -4.20 6.55
CA GLY A 77 12.10 -3.07 5.81
C GLY A 77 10.62 -3.20 5.48
N GLN A 78 9.94 -4.26 5.95
CA GLN A 78 8.52 -4.56 5.67
C GLN A 78 8.18 -4.60 4.15
N ALA A 79 9.16 -4.83 3.29
CA ALA A 79 9.01 -5.00 1.85
C ALA A 79 8.90 -6.51 1.52
N ASN A 80 7.74 -7.09 1.81
CA ASN A 80 7.53 -8.53 1.77
C ASN A 80 7.71 -9.12 0.35
N GLY A 81 7.29 -8.38 -0.69
CA GLY A 81 7.46 -8.79 -2.09
C GLY A 81 8.93 -8.89 -2.49
N GLU A 82 9.76 -7.92 -2.10
CA GLU A 82 11.22 -7.94 -2.36
C GLU A 82 11.92 -9.03 -1.53
N ALA A 83 11.47 -9.26 -0.29
CA ALA A 83 11.96 -10.36 0.53
C ALA A 83 11.68 -11.71 -0.14
N GLU A 84 10.45 -11.93 -0.61
CA GLU A 84 10.08 -13.18 -1.30
C GLU A 84 10.90 -13.38 -2.59
N ARG A 85 11.11 -12.32 -3.41
CA ARG A 85 11.98 -12.38 -4.59
C ARG A 85 13.39 -12.86 -4.22
N SER A 86 13.97 -12.25 -3.18
CA SER A 86 15.32 -12.59 -2.71
C SER A 86 15.40 -14.03 -2.22
N PHE A 87 14.41 -14.52 -1.48
CA PHE A 87 14.36 -15.92 -1.04
C PHE A 87 14.14 -16.90 -2.20
N ARG A 88 13.32 -16.56 -3.19
CA ARG A 88 13.16 -17.37 -4.42
C ARG A 88 14.49 -17.48 -5.17
N GLN A 89 15.23 -16.38 -5.27
CA GLN A 89 16.55 -16.39 -5.90
C GLN A 89 17.55 -17.24 -5.11
N ALA A 90 17.51 -17.17 -3.77
CA ALA A 90 18.31 -18.06 -2.92
C ALA A 90 17.95 -19.54 -3.15
N LEU A 91 16.66 -19.83 -3.36
CA LEU A 91 16.16 -21.19 -3.59
C LEU A 91 16.68 -21.80 -4.90
N LEU A 92 16.91 -21.00 -5.96
CA LEU A 92 17.54 -21.47 -7.20
C LEU A 92 18.94 -22.02 -6.95
N SER A 93 19.66 -21.46 -5.98
CA SER A 93 21.05 -21.86 -5.65
C SER A 93 21.14 -22.96 -4.58
N ASP A 94 20.09 -23.16 -3.78
CA ASP A 94 20.00 -24.22 -2.75
C ASP A 94 18.53 -24.65 -2.54
N PRO A 95 17.98 -25.49 -3.48
CA PRO A 95 16.53 -25.78 -3.55
C PRO A 95 15.97 -26.56 -2.36
N ARG A 96 16.81 -27.20 -1.56
CA ARG A 96 16.39 -28.08 -0.45
C ARG A 96 16.56 -27.45 0.93
N ASN A 97 17.07 -26.23 1.01
CA ASN A 97 17.42 -25.57 2.26
C ASN A 97 16.17 -25.22 3.09
N PRO A 98 16.01 -25.76 4.31
CA PRO A 98 14.85 -25.48 5.13
C PRO A 98 14.74 -24.02 5.56
N MET A 99 15.88 -23.32 5.77
CA MET A 99 15.88 -21.92 6.19
C MET A 99 15.40 -20.98 5.09
N ILE A 100 15.61 -21.32 3.81
CA ILE A 100 15.07 -20.50 2.71
C ILE A 100 13.54 -20.60 2.70
N PHE A 101 12.96 -21.78 2.94
CA PHE A 101 11.50 -21.93 3.11
C PHE A 101 10.97 -21.22 4.36
N TRP A 102 11.76 -21.18 5.44
CA TRP A 102 11.46 -20.34 6.60
C TRP A 102 11.38 -18.86 6.19
N GLY A 103 12.34 -18.36 5.43
CA GLY A 103 12.33 -16.98 4.91
C GLY A 103 11.11 -16.69 4.03
N LEU A 104 10.73 -17.60 3.13
CA LEU A 104 9.53 -17.51 2.31
C LEU A 104 8.26 -17.45 3.18
N ALA A 105 8.20 -18.23 4.28
CA ALA A 105 7.07 -18.21 5.21
C ALA A 105 6.95 -16.84 5.89
N VAL A 106 8.08 -16.28 6.40
CA VAL A 106 8.11 -14.98 7.05
C VAL A 106 7.70 -13.86 6.07
N ALA A 107 8.20 -13.90 4.83
CA ALA A 107 7.83 -12.94 3.79
C ALA A 107 6.32 -12.98 3.44
N ASN A 108 5.64 -14.06 3.77
CA ASN A 108 4.22 -14.27 3.45
C ASN A 108 3.29 -14.20 4.67
N GLU A 109 3.74 -13.73 5.83
CA GLU A 109 2.90 -13.64 7.05
C GLU A 109 1.59 -12.86 6.83
N HIS A 110 1.59 -11.86 5.95
CA HIS A 110 0.39 -11.13 5.53
C HIS A 110 -0.60 -11.97 4.68
N ARG A 111 -0.18 -13.16 4.23
CA ARG A 111 -0.97 -14.17 3.49
C ARG A 111 -0.90 -15.52 4.20
N PRO A 112 -1.65 -15.71 5.31
CA PRO A 112 -1.47 -16.85 6.22
C PRO A 112 -1.50 -18.22 5.55
N GLY A 113 -2.31 -18.39 4.49
CA GLY A 113 -2.39 -19.64 3.73
C GLY A 113 -1.06 -20.00 3.05
N ARG A 114 -0.40 -19.03 2.41
CA ARG A 114 0.92 -19.22 1.77
C ARG A 114 2.02 -19.40 2.81
N ALA A 115 2.03 -18.56 3.84
CA ALA A 115 3.00 -18.66 4.94
C ALA A 115 2.99 -20.03 5.58
N ARG A 116 1.81 -20.60 5.85
CA ARG A 116 1.65 -21.95 6.39
C ARG A 116 2.26 -23.03 5.50
N LEU A 117 2.04 -22.94 4.19
CA LEU A 117 2.59 -23.91 3.21
C LEU A 117 4.11 -23.89 3.21
N PHE A 118 4.72 -22.71 3.19
CA PHE A 118 6.17 -22.57 3.23
C PHE A 118 6.75 -22.98 4.59
N ALA A 119 6.12 -22.62 5.71
CA ALA A 119 6.53 -23.04 7.06
C ALA A 119 6.48 -24.57 7.22
N GLN A 120 5.41 -25.21 6.70
CA GLN A 120 5.29 -26.67 6.69
C GLN A 120 6.41 -27.32 5.86
N THR A 121 6.73 -26.75 4.70
CA THR A 121 7.83 -27.23 3.85
C THR A 121 9.18 -27.08 4.55
N SER A 122 9.42 -25.96 5.23
CA SER A 122 10.59 -25.75 6.06
C SER A 122 10.72 -26.85 7.13
N LEU A 123 9.64 -27.09 7.89
CA LEU A 123 9.61 -28.11 8.95
C LEU A 123 9.90 -29.53 8.42
N ARG A 124 9.27 -29.92 7.29
CA ARG A 124 9.47 -31.24 6.66
C ARG A 124 10.90 -31.47 6.18
N ARG A 125 11.58 -30.40 5.75
CA ARG A 125 12.97 -30.46 5.24
C ARG A 125 14.03 -30.41 6.33
N THR A 126 13.64 -30.23 7.58
CA THR A 126 14.55 -30.32 8.72
C THR A 126 15.16 -31.71 8.79
N GLY A 127 16.47 -31.79 8.71
CA GLY A 127 17.21 -33.05 8.69
C GLY A 127 18.47 -33.02 9.56
N ASN A 128 19.36 -34.02 9.37
CA ASN A 128 20.60 -34.14 10.16
C ASN A 128 21.58 -32.97 9.93
N SER A 129 21.54 -32.34 8.74
CA SER A 129 22.35 -31.17 8.41
C SER A 129 21.84 -29.87 9.01
N THR A 130 20.57 -29.84 9.47
CA THR A 130 20.00 -28.65 10.08
C THR A 130 20.57 -28.47 11.49
N THR A 131 21.19 -27.35 11.78
CA THR A 131 21.79 -27.06 13.08
C THR A 131 20.73 -26.92 14.19
N PRO A 132 21.11 -27.10 15.47
CA PRO A 132 20.16 -26.85 16.59
C PRO A 132 19.59 -25.43 16.57
N ARG A 133 20.40 -24.43 16.20
CA ARG A 133 19.96 -23.04 16.04
C ARG A 133 18.87 -22.90 14.96
N GLU A 134 19.10 -23.43 13.79
CA GLU A 134 18.15 -23.38 12.68
C GLU A 134 16.83 -24.12 13.02
N ARG A 135 16.91 -25.22 13.76
CA ARG A 135 15.72 -25.93 14.24
C ARG A 135 14.86 -25.06 15.15
N LEU A 136 15.45 -24.26 16.05
CA LEU A 136 14.70 -23.33 16.89
C LEU A 136 13.98 -22.28 16.03
N TRP A 137 14.65 -21.68 15.03
CA TRP A 137 14.02 -20.74 14.11
C TRP A 137 12.81 -21.35 13.39
N ILE A 138 12.95 -22.58 12.91
CA ILE A 138 11.88 -23.29 12.21
C ILE A 138 10.72 -23.59 13.19
N HIS A 139 11.03 -23.99 14.42
CA HIS A 139 10.03 -24.30 15.41
C HIS A 139 9.23 -23.07 15.88
N VAL A 140 9.82 -21.88 15.94
CA VAL A 140 9.07 -20.63 16.20
C VAL A 140 7.88 -20.50 15.23
N LEU A 141 8.08 -20.72 13.93
CA LEU A 141 7.00 -20.66 12.96
C LEU A 141 6.07 -21.89 13.03
N ALA A 142 6.63 -23.09 13.27
CA ALA A 142 5.83 -24.30 13.41
C ALA A 142 4.85 -24.19 14.58
N ASN A 143 5.30 -23.69 15.73
CA ASN A 143 4.45 -23.43 16.89
C ASN A 143 3.40 -22.36 16.58
N PHE A 144 3.80 -21.24 16.00
CA PHE A 144 2.90 -20.15 15.63
C PHE A 144 1.76 -20.58 14.71
N TYR A 145 2.03 -21.50 13.77
CA TYR A 145 1.04 -22.03 12.84
C TYR A 145 0.45 -23.39 13.27
N HIS A 146 0.79 -23.91 14.46
CA HIS A 146 0.39 -25.25 14.94
C HIS A 146 0.64 -26.34 13.90
N LEU A 147 1.91 -26.46 13.47
CA LEU A 147 2.32 -27.40 12.44
C LEU A 147 2.96 -28.65 13.06
N GLU A 148 2.60 -29.80 12.52
CA GLU A 148 3.26 -31.07 12.78
C GLU A 148 3.97 -31.53 11.51
N ARG A 149 5.15 -32.14 11.65
CA ARG A 149 6.05 -32.47 10.53
C ARG A 149 5.37 -33.26 9.42
N ASP A 150 4.64 -34.30 9.79
CA ASP A 150 4.07 -35.26 8.85
C ASP A 150 2.54 -35.08 8.62
N ALA A 151 1.95 -34.10 9.28
CA ALA A 151 0.53 -33.81 9.11
C ALA A 151 0.25 -33.15 7.75
N PRO A 152 -0.91 -33.46 7.12
CA PRO A 152 -1.31 -32.75 5.92
C PRO A 152 -1.54 -31.27 6.22
N VAL A 153 -1.11 -30.38 5.32
CA VAL A 153 -1.34 -28.95 5.47
C VAL A 153 -2.84 -28.69 5.31
N LYS A 154 -3.51 -28.41 6.41
CA LYS A 154 -4.90 -27.95 6.38
C LYS A 154 -4.92 -26.45 6.04
N PRO A 155 -5.87 -26.00 5.18
CA PRO A 155 -6.08 -24.56 5.03
C PRO A 155 -6.36 -23.94 6.41
N PRO A 156 -5.94 -22.71 6.65
CA PRO A 156 -6.27 -22.04 7.90
C PRO A 156 -7.80 -22.00 8.04
N PRO A 157 -8.34 -22.23 9.25
CA PRO A 157 -9.76 -22.08 9.47
C PRO A 157 -10.15 -20.65 9.10
N LEU A 158 -11.18 -20.50 8.27
CA LEU A 158 -11.59 -19.24 7.68
C LEU A 158 -12.07 -18.19 8.71
N ARG A 159 -12.37 -18.58 9.97
CA ARG A 159 -12.97 -17.69 10.98
C ARG A 159 -13.01 -18.20 12.43
N ASP A 160 -12.07 -18.93 12.98
CA ASP A 160 -12.28 -19.51 14.34
C ASP A 160 -11.19 -19.25 15.38
N GLN A 161 -10.49 -18.13 15.29
CA GLN A 161 -9.70 -17.70 16.45
C GLN A 161 -10.40 -16.51 17.09
N THR A 162 -10.86 -16.66 18.34
CA THR A 162 -11.24 -15.50 19.16
C THR A 162 -10.03 -14.57 19.26
N GLY A 163 -10.25 -13.26 19.42
CA GLY A 163 -9.15 -12.31 19.60
C GLY A 163 -8.17 -12.74 20.71
N GLU A 164 -8.66 -13.47 21.75
CA GLU A 164 -7.86 -14.00 22.83
C GLU A 164 -6.93 -15.14 22.39
N GLN A 165 -7.39 -16.04 21.54
CA GLN A 165 -6.55 -17.13 21.00
C GLN A 165 -5.46 -16.57 20.08
N ASP A 166 -5.76 -15.53 19.32
CA ASP A 166 -4.79 -14.86 18.48
C ASP A 166 -3.72 -14.17 19.34
N LEU A 167 -4.10 -13.45 20.38
CA LEU A 167 -3.19 -12.86 21.35
C LEU A 167 -2.31 -13.89 22.05
N ALA A 168 -2.87 -15.03 22.45
CA ALA A 168 -2.11 -16.13 23.08
C ALA A 168 -1.03 -16.68 22.14
N ARG A 169 -1.35 -16.82 20.83
CA ARG A 169 -0.41 -17.27 19.82
C ARG A 169 0.74 -16.27 19.60
N HIS A 170 0.45 -14.97 19.60
CA HIS A 170 1.46 -13.93 19.52
C HIS A 170 2.37 -13.91 20.75
N ARG A 171 1.81 -14.04 21.95
CA ARG A 171 2.59 -14.16 23.19
C ARG A 171 3.49 -15.39 23.20
N GLN A 172 3.00 -16.54 22.72
CA GLN A 172 3.83 -17.74 22.56
C GLN A 172 5.01 -17.52 21.60
N ARG A 173 4.77 -16.83 20.49
CA ARG A 173 5.83 -16.49 19.53
C ARG A 173 6.89 -15.58 20.16
N ILE A 174 6.50 -14.57 20.96
CA ILE A 174 7.44 -13.74 21.71
C ILE A 174 8.30 -14.62 22.61
N HIS A 175 7.66 -15.51 23.40
CA HIS A 175 8.36 -16.42 24.31
C HIS A 175 9.35 -17.36 23.58
N ASP A 176 8.96 -17.91 22.44
CA ASP A 176 9.83 -18.77 21.64
C ASP A 176 11.05 -17.98 21.10
N LEU A 177 10.86 -16.72 20.70
CA LEU A 177 11.95 -15.83 20.27
C LEU A 177 12.85 -15.39 21.44
N GLU A 178 12.32 -15.19 22.63
CA GLU A 178 13.09 -14.95 23.86
C GLU A 178 13.97 -16.14 24.19
N ASN A 179 13.44 -17.35 24.15
CA ASN A 179 14.18 -18.58 24.37
C ASN A 179 15.32 -18.74 23.33
N LEU A 180 15.06 -18.40 22.08
CA LEU A 180 16.06 -18.40 21.03
C LEU A 180 17.19 -17.39 21.31
N ALA A 181 16.84 -16.16 21.69
CA ALA A 181 17.80 -15.11 22.01
C ALA A 181 18.63 -15.44 23.26
N LEU A 182 18.04 -16.11 24.26
CA LEU A 182 18.73 -16.59 25.45
C LEU A 182 19.69 -17.75 25.14
N ALA A 183 19.27 -18.69 24.28
CA ALA A 183 20.10 -19.81 23.86
C ALA A 183 21.29 -19.36 22.99
N TYR A 184 21.14 -18.27 22.25
CA TYR A 184 22.17 -17.71 21.34
C TYR A 184 22.35 -16.20 21.58
N PRO A 185 22.96 -15.77 22.70
CA PRO A 185 23.03 -14.36 23.10
C PRO A 185 23.83 -13.45 22.16
N HIS A 186 24.66 -14.02 21.30
CA HIS A 186 25.40 -13.29 20.24
C HIS A 186 24.72 -13.33 18.86
N ASP A 187 23.56 -13.97 18.76
CA ASP A 187 22.78 -13.99 17.52
C ASP A 187 22.07 -12.65 17.31
N VAL A 188 22.58 -11.88 16.36
CA VAL A 188 22.04 -10.55 16.00
C VAL A 188 20.60 -10.66 15.54
N GLU A 189 20.30 -11.67 14.72
CA GLU A 189 18.95 -11.83 14.15
C GLU A 189 17.93 -12.32 15.19
N ALA A 190 18.33 -13.12 16.17
CA ALA A 190 17.45 -13.49 17.26
C ALA A 190 16.97 -12.24 18.03
N LYS A 191 17.88 -11.29 18.29
CA LYS A 191 17.54 -10.01 18.89
C LYS A 191 16.68 -9.14 17.99
N ALA A 192 17.00 -9.08 16.69
CA ALA A 192 16.30 -8.26 15.72
C ALA A 192 14.85 -8.73 15.49
N PHE A 193 14.63 -10.04 15.36
CA PHE A 193 13.28 -10.60 15.20
C PHE A 193 12.45 -10.54 16.47
N LEU A 194 13.07 -10.72 17.64
CA LEU A 194 12.40 -10.50 18.92
C LEU A 194 11.95 -9.02 19.04
N LEU A 195 12.86 -8.08 18.78
CA LEU A 195 12.54 -6.65 18.79
C LEU A 195 11.43 -6.31 17.78
N ARG A 196 11.52 -6.84 16.55
CA ARG A 196 10.47 -6.69 15.55
C ARG A 196 9.12 -7.19 16.06
N GLN A 197 9.06 -8.38 16.65
CA GLN A 197 7.82 -8.95 17.15
C GLN A 197 7.21 -8.12 18.28
N LEU A 198 8.02 -7.76 19.27
CA LEU A 198 7.58 -6.93 20.39
C LEU A 198 7.01 -5.58 19.94
N VAL A 199 7.72 -4.89 19.04
CA VAL A 199 7.30 -3.57 18.54
C VAL A 199 6.05 -3.66 17.65
N LEU A 200 5.97 -4.66 16.77
CA LEU A 200 4.81 -4.84 15.91
C LEU A 200 3.56 -5.23 16.71
N ASP A 201 3.70 -6.10 17.72
CA ASP A 201 2.57 -6.53 18.53
C ASP A 201 2.07 -5.43 19.46
N LEU A 202 2.96 -4.57 19.96
CA LEU A 202 2.56 -3.37 20.70
C LEU A 202 1.61 -2.48 19.88
N HIS A 203 1.90 -2.32 18.58
CA HIS A 203 1.16 -1.39 17.73
C HIS A 203 -0.03 -2.03 16.99
N ARG A 204 0.03 -3.33 16.67
CA ARG A 204 -0.99 -4.02 15.87
C ARG A 204 -1.94 -4.87 16.69
N SER A 205 -1.40 -5.57 17.69
CA SER A 205 -2.15 -6.55 18.48
C SER A 205 -2.53 -6.00 19.86
N GLY A 206 -2.02 -4.83 20.26
CA GLY A 206 -2.26 -4.22 21.56
C GLY A 206 -1.62 -5.01 22.71
N ILE A 207 -0.58 -5.82 22.44
CA ILE A 207 0.17 -6.52 23.48
C ILE A 207 1.12 -5.51 24.12
N GLU A 208 0.83 -5.14 25.36
CA GLU A 208 1.66 -4.22 26.13
C GLU A 208 3.02 -4.84 26.47
N LEU A 209 4.05 -4.00 26.49
CA LEU A 209 5.39 -4.38 26.88
C LEU A 209 5.51 -4.44 28.41
N THR A 210 6.12 -5.48 28.93
CA THR A 210 6.43 -5.59 30.36
C THR A 210 7.42 -4.51 30.80
N SER A 211 8.35 -4.14 29.94
CA SER A 211 9.34 -3.08 30.21
C SER A 211 9.89 -2.47 28.93
N HIS A 212 9.57 -1.21 28.67
CA HIS A 212 10.16 -0.44 27.56
C HIS A 212 11.69 -0.35 27.66
N LEU A 213 12.23 -0.21 28.88
CA LEU A 213 13.68 -0.16 29.10
C LEU A 213 14.38 -1.48 28.74
N ALA A 214 13.77 -2.62 29.01
CA ALA A 214 14.33 -3.91 28.62
C ALA A 214 14.37 -4.07 27.11
N VAL A 215 13.30 -3.65 26.41
CA VAL A 215 13.24 -3.66 24.94
C VAL A 215 14.20 -2.64 24.32
N ASP A 216 14.36 -1.45 24.93
CA ASP A 216 15.35 -0.46 24.52
C ASP A 216 16.79 -0.99 24.67
N ARG A 217 17.08 -1.72 25.75
CA ARG A 217 18.36 -2.40 25.95
C ARG A 217 18.62 -3.42 24.84
N LEU A 218 17.62 -4.23 24.49
CA LEU A 218 17.70 -5.18 23.37
C LEU A 218 18.02 -4.47 22.06
N ALA A 219 17.35 -3.35 21.78
CA ALA A 219 17.60 -2.53 20.59
C ALA A 219 19.00 -1.88 20.60
N HIS A 220 19.48 -1.47 21.77
CA HIS A 220 20.84 -0.95 21.93
C HIS A 220 21.90 -2.04 21.65
N GLU A 221 21.69 -3.25 22.16
CA GLU A 221 22.58 -4.39 21.88
C GLU A 221 22.60 -4.72 20.40
N LEU A 222 21.45 -4.73 19.71
CA LEU A 222 21.35 -4.93 18.27
C LEU A 222 22.22 -3.91 17.50
N THR A 223 22.06 -2.61 17.79
CA THR A 223 22.79 -1.54 17.11
C THR A 223 24.27 -1.50 17.46
N THR A 224 24.65 -2.02 18.63
CA THR A 224 26.06 -2.15 19.03
C THR A 224 26.74 -3.32 18.29
N LEU A 225 26.06 -4.47 18.19
CA LEU A 225 26.57 -5.64 17.48
C LEU A 225 26.58 -5.45 15.95
N SER A 226 25.60 -4.74 15.42
CA SER A 226 25.45 -4.48 14.00
C SER A 226 24.95 -3.05 13.74
N PRO A 227 25.84 -2.04 13.66
CA PRO A 227 25.47 -0.62 13.54
C PRO A 227 24.69 -0.28 12.26
N ARG A 228 24.81 -1.08 11.21
CA ARG A 228 24.10 -0.89 9.94
C ARG A 228 22.93 -1.87 9.77
N HIS A 229 22.44 -2.47 10.88
CA HIS A 229 21.32 -3.39 10.81
C HIS A 229 20.00 -2.63 10.51
N PRO A 230 19.19 -3.06 9.52
CA PRO A 230 17.96 -2.37 9.15
C PRO A 230 16.94 -2.30 10.29
N GLY A 231 16.95 -3.24 11.23
CA GLY A 231 16.08 -3.22 12.42
C GLY A 231 16.32 -2.10 13.43
N ALA A 232 17.32 -1.23 13.21
CA ALA A 232 17.57 -0.07 14.07
C ALA A 232 16.36 0.88 14.20
N HIS A 233 15.51 0.96 13.18
CA HIS A 233 14.31 1.81 13.16
C HIS A 233 13.23 1.36 14.18
N TYR A 234 13.20 0.10 14.63
CA TYR A 234 12.23 -0.34 15.64
C TYR A 234 12.36 0.43 16.96
N ARG A 235 13.56 0.94 17.28
CA ARG A 235 13.81 1.75 18.46
C ARG A 235 13.06 3.09 18.42
N VAL A 236 12.83 3.65 17.23
CA VAL A 236 11.99 4.84 17.07
C VAL A 236 10.55 4.53 17.48
N PHE A 237 10.01 3.42 16.99
CA PHE A 237 8.63 3.00 17.26
C PHE A 237 8.37 2.70 18.73
N LEU A 238 9.36 2.15 19.43
CA LEU A 238 9.28 1.83 20.86
C LEU A 238 8.90 3.06 21.71
N TRP A 239 9.44 4.25 21.36
CA TRP A 239 9.30 5.44 22.18
C TRP A 239 8.27 6.46 21.67
N LEU A 240 7.57 6.18 20.56
CA LEU A 240 6.67 7.15 19.92
C LEU A 240 5.60 7.73 20.86
N ARG A 241 5.02 6.91 21.70
CA ARG A 241 3.91 7.32 22.57
C ARG A 241 4.38 7.85 23.92
N GLU A 242 5.34 7.18 24.54
CA GLU A 242 5.73 7.47 25.92
C GLU A 242 6.79 8.56 26.02
N GLN A 243 7.76 8.57 25.10
CA GLN A 243 8.89 9.50 25.12
C GLN A 243 9.25 10.00 23.70
N PRO A 244 8.45 10.91 23.11
CA PRO A 244 8.67 11.40 21.76
C PRO A 244 10.07 11.98 21.52
N ALA A 245 10.66 12.62 22.53
CA ALA A 245 12.02 13.15 22.43
C ALA A 245 13.08 12.05 22.26
N GLN A 246 12.90 10.87 22.87
CA GLN A 246 13.76 9.72 22.65
C GLN A 246 13.51 9.12 21.25
N ALA A 247 12.26 9.00 20.84
CA ALA A 247 11.94 8.57 19.48
C ALA A 247 12.63 9.47 18.44
N LEU A 248 12.59 10.79 18.61
CA LEU A 248 13.29 11.73 17.75
C LEU A 248 14.82 11.52 17.76
N ALA A 249 15.43 11.29 18.93
CA ALA A 249 16.86 11.04 19.02
C ALA A 249 17.31 9.86 18.17
N HIS A 250 16.51 8.77 18.17
CA HIS A 250 16.75 7.59 17.33
C HIS A 250 16.38 7.81 15.86
N ALA A 251 15.32 8.58 15.57
CA ALA A 251 14.88 8.90 14.22
C ALA A 251 15.94 9.65 13.40
N ARG A 252 16.77 10.45 14.05
CA ARG A 252 17.84 11.24 13.40
C ARG A 252 18.86 10.38 12.63
N SER A 253 19.11 9.16 13.09
CA SER A 253 20.10 8.25 12.47
C SER A 253 19.47 7.04 11.78
N SER A 254 18.20 6.72 12.02
CA SER A 254 17.58 5.48 11.54
C SER A 254 17.52 5.39 10.02
N ALA A 255 17.18 6.48 9.34
CA ALA A 255 17.08 6.51 7.88
C ALA A 255 18.44 6.30 7.19
N SER A 256 19.54 6.84 7.77
CA SER A 256 20.89 6.67 7.22
C SER A 256 21.45 5.25 7.36
N THR A 257 20.87 4.44 8.26
CA THR A 257 21.28 3.04 8.48
C THR A 257 20.94 2.15 7.27
N ALA A 258 19.77 2.36 6.68
CA ALA A 258 19.29 1.62 5.53
C ALA A 258 18.49 2.55 4.59
N PRO A 259 19.17 3.47 3.87
CA PRO A 259 18.52 4.53 3.11
C PRO A 259 17.71 4.02 1.91
N GLY A 260 17.92 2.80 1.45
CA GLY A 260 17.14 2.15 0.39
C GLY A 260 15.83 1.54 0.84
N LEU A 261 15.54 1.51 2.16
CA LEU A 261 14.28 1.01 2.70
C LEU A 261 13.28 2.15 2.93
N ALA A 262 12.12 2.08 2.30
CA ALA A 262 11.07 3.09 2.48
C ALA A 262 10.63 3.23 3.95
N ASP A 263 10.53 2.11 4.66
CA ASP A 263 10.14 2.11 6.06
C ASP A 263 11.18 2.75 7.00
N SER A 264 12.46 2.76 6.65
CA SER A 264 13.47 3.50 7.44
C SER A 264 13.15 5.00 7.47
N TRP A 265 12.73 5.57 6.35
CA TRP A 265 12.30 6.97 6.25
C TRP A 265 10.95 7.21 6.90
N ARG A 266 9.99 6.30 6.70
CA ARG A 266 8.66 6.38 7.31
C ARG A 266 8.74 6.37 8.84
N PHE A 267 9.52 5.46 9.42
CA PHE A 267 9.70 5.39 10.87
C PHE A 267 10.43 6.61 11.41
N ALA A 268 11.44 7.10 10.68
CA ALA A 268 12.06 8.37 11.03
C ALA A 268 11.03 9.50 11.03
N ALA A 269 10.19 9.61 9.99
CA ALA A 269 9.15 10.63 9.91
C ALA A 269 8.18 10.55 11.11
N GLU A 270 7.79 9.37 11.55
CA GLU A 270 6.94 9.20 12.73
C GLU A 270 7.61 9.74 14.02
N GLY A 271 8.91 9.49 14.20
CA GLY A 271 9.66 10.04 15.33
C GLY A 271 9.70 11.57 15.33
N TRP A 272 9.91 12.19 14.17
CA TRP A 272 9.87 13.64 14.01
C TRP A 272 8.45 14.19 14.24
N ARG A 273 7.44 13.51 13.73
CA ARG A 273 6.03 13.87 13.90
C ARG A 273 5.61 13.81 15.37
N ALA A 274 5.99 12.77 16.09
CA ALA A 274 5.66 12.59 17.50
C ALA A 274 6.24 13.72 18.38
N ASP A 275 7.45 14.22 18.07
CA ASP A 275 8.04 15.40 18.72
C ASP A 275 7.42 16.74 18.24
N GLY A 276 6.46 16.69 17.31
CA GLY A 276 5.78 17.86 16.77
C GLY A 276 6.54 18.58 15.66
N ARG A 277 7.60 17.99 15.11
CA ARG A 277 8.39 18.53 14.00
C ARG A 277 7.81 18.09 12.66
N GLN A 278 6.62 18.61 12.37
CA GLN A 278 5.79 18.16 11.25
C GLN A 278 6.43 18.43 9.87
N HIS A 279 7.17 19.53 9.69
CA HIS A 279 7.77 19.86 8.39
C HIS A 279 8.92 18.91 8.02
N GLU A 280 9.72 18.54 9.00
CA GLU A 280 10.77 17.53 8.85
C GLU A 280 10.17 16.16 8.58
N ALA A 281 9.10 15.80 9.30
CA ALA A 281 8.36 14.56 9.07
C ALA A 281 7.77 14.48 7.65
N ILE A 282 7.22 15.58 7.13
CA ILE A 282 6.74 15.69 5.74
C ILE A 282 7.88 15.39 4.76
N ALA A 283 9.04 16.01 4.92
CA ALA A 283 10.18 15.80 4.03
C ALA A 283 10.68 14.34 4.04
N LEU A 284 10.76 13.72 5.22
CA LEU A 284 11.14 12.31 5.35
C LEU A 284 10.09 11.35 4.74
N SER A 285 8.80 11.67 4.90
CA SER A 285 7.72 10.89 4.28
C SER A 285 7.76 10.97 2.74
N GLN A 286 8.16 12.11 2.19
CA GLN A 286 8.41 12.26 0.75
C GLN A 286 9.57 11.37 0.29
N CYS A 287 10.64 11.21 1.09
CA CYS A 287 11.73 10.27 0.80
C CYS A 287 11.24 8.82 0.73
N ALA A 288 10.38 8.40 1.68
CA ALA A 288 9.78 7.06 1.64
C ALA A 288 8.97 6.81 0.36
N LEU A 289 8.15 7.78 -0.06
CA LEU A 289 7.37 7.68 -1.30
C LEU A 289 8.25 7.61 -2.56
N ARG A 290 9.37 8.34 -2.60
CA ARG A 290 10.33 8.28 -3.72
C ARG A 290 10.88 6.87 -3.92
N LEU A 291 11.17 6.14 -2.85
CA LEU A 291 11.63 4.76 -2.91
C LEU A 291 10.56 3.83 -3.48
N HIS A 292 9.30 3.99 -3.09
CA HIS A 292 8.20 3.25 -3.71
C HIS A 292 8.06 3.57 -5.21
N HIS A 293 8.17 4.84 -5.60
CA HIS A 293 8.11 5.21 -7.02
C HIS A 293 9.31 4.67 -7.81
N ARG A 294 10.49 4.55 -7.19
CA ARG A 294 11.66 3.88 -7.78
C ARG A 294 11.38 2.42 -8.05
N GLU A 295 10.88 1.68 -7.04
CA GLU A 295 10.49 0.28 -7.15
C GLU A 295 9.47 0.05 -8.27
N MET A 296 8.42 0.88 -8.32
CA MET A 296 7.41 0.81 -9.36
C MET A 296 8.01 0.98 -10.75
N ARG A 297 8.96 1.90 -10.92
CA ARG A 297 9.63 2.15 -12.19
C ARG A 297 10.58 1.01 -12.58
N GLU A 298 11.38 0.50 -11.65
CA GLU A 298 12.36 -0.58 -11.88
C GLU A 298 11.67 -1.90 -12.26
N HIS A 299 10.53 -2.19 -11.68
CA HIS A 299 9.80 -3.44 -11.87
C HIS A 299 8.53 -3.30 -12.75
N LEU A 300 8.27 -2.13 -13.34
CA LEU A 300 7.01 -1.80 -14.05
C LEU A 300 5.75 -2.12 -13.23
N LEU A 301 5.81 -1.93 -11.91
CA LEU A 301 4.67 -2.18 -11.04
C LEU A 301 3.66 -1.03 -11.14
N MET A 302 2.39 -1.41 -11.19
CA MET A 302 1.30 -0.44 -11.02
C MET A 302 1.16 -0.07 -9.53
N PRO A 303 0.75 1.17 -9.20
CA PRO A 303 0.59 1.62 -7.82
C PRO A 303 -0.20 0.65 -6.91
N PRO A 304 -1.29 0.01 -7.39
CA PRO A 304 -2.03 -0.95 -6.56
C PRO A 304 -1.26 -2.20 -6.14
N ALA A 305 -0.13 -2.48 -6.77
CA ALA A 305 0.69 -3.66 -6.46
C ALA A 305 1.76 -3.41 -5.37
N VAL A 306 1.92 -2.15 -4.92
CA VAL A 306 2.98 -1.76 -3.98
C VAL A 306 2.47 -1.76 -2.55
N GLU A 307 3.09 -2.56 -1.70
CA GLU A 307 2.77 -2.64 -0.27
C GLU A 307 3.08 -1.30 0.43
N ASN A 308 2.29 -0.96 1.46
CA ASN A 308 2.44 0.24 2.28
C ASN A 308 2.33 1.60 1.54
N LEU A 309 2.12 1.63 0.23
CA LEU A 309 2.01 2.88 -0.53
C LEU A 309 0.85 3.75 -0.04
N SER A 310 -0.33 3.14 0.19
CA SER A 310 -1.52 3.86 0.67
C SER A 310 -1.31 4.44 2.06
N SER A 311 -0.69 3.71 2.98
CA SER A 311 -0.41 4.19 4.34
C SER A 311 0.63 5.33 4.36
N ASN A 312 1.63 5.28 3.49
CA ASN A 312 2.63 6.34 3.37
C ASN A 312 2.03 7.62 2.77
N TYR A 313 1.16 7.50 1.76
CA TYR A 313 0.41 8.65 1.25
C TYR A 313 -0.57 9.21 2.28
N ALA A 314 -1.25 8.34 3.07
CA ALA A 314 -2.15 8.78 4.13
C ALA A 314 -1.41 9.61 5.20
N ALA A 315 -0.28 9.11 5.69
CA ALA A 315 0.53 9.81 6.68
C ALA A 315 1.01 11.18 6.18
N LEU A 316 1.51 11.24 4.93
CA LEU A 316 1.93 12.50 4.32
C LEU A 316 0.75 13.46 4.13
N GLY A 317 -0.37 13.00 3.61
CA GLY A 317 -1.56 13.82 3.38
C GLY A 317 -2.14 14.40 4.67
N ASP A 318 -2.21 13.59 5.73
CA ASP A 318 -2.69 14.02 7.05
C ASP A 318 -1.79 15.11 7.66
N MET A 319 -0.47 14.97 7.53
CA MET A 319 0.48 16.01 7.98
C MET A 319 0.33 17.30 7.17
N LEU A 320 0.19 17.22 5.86
CA LEU A 320 0.01 18.40 5.00
C LEU A 320 -1.29 19.14 5.35
N VAL A 321 -2.39 18.42 5.54
CA VAL A 321 -3.67 19.02 5.97
C VAL A 321 -3.52 19.65 7.36
N SER A 322 -2.89 18.98 8.32
CA SER A 322 -2.72 19.49 9.70
C SER A 322 -1.87 20.76 9.77
N MET A 323 -0.94 20.92 8.82
CA MET A 323 -0.06 22.08 8.72
C MET A 323 -0.57 23.21 7.81
N GLY A 324 -1.79 23.08 7.28
CA GLY A 324 -2.34 24.10 6.39
C GLY A 324 -1.65 24.20 5.02
N ARG A 325 -0.93 23.15 4.61
CA ARG A 325 -0.34 23.01 3.27
C ARG A 325 -1.35 22.31 2.35
N LEU A 326 -2.54 22.92 2.26
CA LEU A 326 -3.71 22.30 1.63
C LEU A 326 -3.53 22.14 0.12
N GLN A 327 -2.82 23.07 -0.53
CA GLN A 327 -2.53 22.97 -1.96
C GLN A 327 -1.71 21.71 -2.28
N GLU A 328 -0.67 21.43 -1.49
CA GLU A 328 0.14 20.22 -1.65
C GLU A 328 -0.68 18.96 -1.33
N ALA A 329 -1.57 19.00 -0.33
CA ALA A 329 -2.49 17.90 -0.04
C ALA A 329 -3.45 17.64 -1.21
N LEU A 330 -3.97 18.69 -1.87
CA LEU A 330 -4.80 18.58 -3.07
C LEU A 330 -4.03 18.00 -4.26
N GLU A 331 -2.77 18.40 -4.46
CA GLU A 331 -1.93 17.84 -5.52
C GLU A 331 -1.69 16.33 -5.33
N ILE A 332 -1.51 15.88 -4.07
CA ILE A 332 -1.42 14.45 -3.76
C ILE A 332 -2.78 13.79 -4.03
N ALA A 333 -3.88 14.40 -3.59
CA ALA A 333 -5.20 13.87 -3.79
C ALA A 333 -5.53 13.69 -5.28
N ASP A 334 -5.23 14.69 -6.13
CA ASP A 334 -5.42 14.60 -7.58
C ASP A 334 -4.55 13.52 -8.19
N ALA A 335 -3.27 13.40 -7.76
CA ALA A 335 -2.40 12.33 -8.18
C ALA A 335 -2.99 10.95 -7.86
N LEU A 336 -3.51 10.75 -6.64
CA LEU A 336 -4.14 9.49 -6.21
C LEU A 336 -5.41 9.17 -7.00
N LEU A 337 -6.22 10.17 -7.34
CA LEU A 337 -7.44 10.00 -8.13
C LEU A 337 -7.15 9.63 -9.59
N SER A 338 -6.00 10.05 -10.12
CA SER A 338 -5.56 9.72 -11.48
C SER A 338 -4.88 8.35 -11.61
N LEU A 339 -4.53 7.68 -10.49
CA LEU A 339 -3.88 6.37 -10.53
C LEU A 339 -4.72 5.30 -11.22
N PRO A 340 -4.09 4.33 -11.92
CA PRO A 340 -4.79 3.17 -12.48
C PRO A 340 -5.39 2.30 -11.38
N ARG A 341 -6.61 1.78 -11.64
CA ARG A 341 -7.35 0.94 -10.70
C ARG A 341 -7.12 -0.54 -10.99
N SER A 342 -7.01 -1.36 -9.96
CA SER A 342 -7.04 -2.81 -10.13
C SER A 342 -8.45 -3.25 -10.52
N LEU A 343 -8.55 -4.09 -11.55
CA LEU A 343 -9.82 -4.57 -12.08
C LEU A 343 -10.05 -6.07 -11.80
N THR A 344 -9.08 -6.74 -11.21
CA THR A 344 -9.16 -8.16 -10.85
C THR A 344 -9.95 -8.33 -9.55
N THR A 345 -10.85 -9.30 -9.54
CA THR A 345 -11.73 -9.60 -8.39
C THR A 345 -11.11 -10.55 -7.38
N GLU A 346 -10.07 -11.28 -7.76
CA GLU A 346 -9.36 -12.19 -6.86
C GLU A 346 -8.38 -11.41 -6.00
N GLY A 347 -8.77 -11.29 -4.74
CA GLY A 347 -8.11 -10.41 -3.80
C GLY A 347 -8.30 -8.97 -4.27
N ILE A 348 -9.48 -8.41 -3.97
CA ILE A 348 -9.68 -6.97 -4.05
C ILE A 348 -8.39 -6.37 -3.56
N ASN A 349 -7.63 -5.80 -4.47
CA ASN A 349 -6.39 -5.19 -4.10
C ASN A 349 -6.77 -3.99 -3.25
N ARG A 350 -6.78 -4.22 -1.95
CA ARG A 350 -7.17 -3.29 -0.90
C ARG A 350 -6.48 -1.96 -1.14
N THR A 351 -5.21 -2.02 -1.56
CA THR A 351 -4.39 -0.86 -1.89
C THR A 351 -5.01 0.03 -2.99
N SER A 352 -5.63 -0.54 -4.04
CA SER A 352 -6.26 0.26 -5.08
C SER A 352 -7.50 1.02 -4.57
N SER A 353 -8.35 0.33 -3.81
CA SER A 353 -9.52 0.96 -3.17
C SER A 353 -9.07 1.99 -2.13
N ASP A 354 -8.07 1.67 -1.31
CA ASP A 354 -7.55 2.55 -0.28
C ASP A 354 -6.95 3.83 -0.87
N LEU A 355 -6.20 3.76 -1.98
CA LEU A 355 -5.63 4.93 -2.66
C LEU A 355 -6.72 5.87 -3.21
N LEU A 356 -7.77 5.30 -3.82
CA LEU A 356 -8.90 6.08 -4.32
C LEU A 356 -9.68 6.75 -3.20
N LEU A 357 -10.05 5.99 -2.16
CA LEU A 357 -10.75 6.50 -0.99
C LEU A 357 -9.93 7.58 -0.27
N LEU A 358 -8.60 7.40 -0.22
CA LEU A 358 -7.67 8.38 0.34
C LEU A 358 -7.65 9.68 -0.47
N GLY A 359 -7.54 9.61 -1.79
CA GLY A 359 -7.57 10.80 -2.65
C GLY A 359 -8.85 11.60 -2.46
N ARG A 360 -10.00 10.93 -2.46
CA ARG A 360 -11.31 11.55 -2.20
C ARG A 360 -11.39 12.16 -0.79
N ARG A 361 -10.85 11.47 0.22
CA ARG A 361 -10.79 11.96 1.60
C ARG A 361 -9.97 13.23 1.71
N LEU A 362 -8.74 13.23 1.18
CA LEU A 362 -7.85 14.38 1.25
C LEU A 362 -8.47 15.62 0.58
N HIS A 363 -9.10 15.44 -0.57
CA HIS A 363 -9.86 16.52 -1.22
C HIS A 363 -10.95 17.10 -0.33
N ALA A 364 -11.79 16.23 0.24
CA ALA A 364 -12.87 16.65 1.12
C ALA A 364 -12.36 17.37 2.39
N GLN A 365 -11.34 16.79 3.05
CA GLN A 365 -10.71 17.38 4.23
C GLN A 365 -10.11 18.76 3.94
N ALA A 366 -9.30 18.87 2.87
CA ALA A 366 -8.68 20.13 2.51
C ALA A 366 -9.72 21.20 2.18
N ALA A 367 -10.79 20.85 1.44
CA ALA A 367 -11.86 21.77 1.11
C ALA A 367 -12.65 22.22 2.36
N MET A 368 -13.01 21.30 3.25
CA MET A 368 -13.71 21.64 4.49
C MET A 368 -12.82 22.46 5.43
N GLN A 369 -11.53 22.14 5.53
CA GLN A 369 -10.57 22.89 6.33
C GLN A 369 -10.39 24.34 5.81
N ALA A 370 -10.52 24.52 4.48
CA ALA A 370 -10.53 25.84 3.84
C ALA A 370 -11.89 26.56 3.90
N GLY A 371 -12.91 26.00 4.59
CA GLY A 371 -14.26 26.57 4.67
C GLY A 371 -15.09 26.43 3.37
N LYS A 372 -14.70 25.51 2.46
CA LYS A 372 -15.35 25.32 1.16
C LYS A 372 -16.27 24.10 1.14
N SER A 373 -17.20 23.99 2.12
CA SER A 373 -18.08 22.84 2.25
C SER A 373 -19.05 22.67 1.05
N GLU A 374 -19.51 23.76 0.42
CA GLU A 374 -20.31 23.68 -0.82
C GLU A 374 -19.54 23.00 -1.96
N HIS A 375 -18.25 23.24 -2.05
CA HIS A 375 -17.39 22.57 -3.05
C HIS A 375 -17.35 21.04 -2.83
N VAL A 376 -17.33 20.57 -1.57
CA VAL A 376 -17.39 19.14 -1.25
C VAL A 376 -18.68 18.52 -1.76
N ILE A 377 -19.83 19.18 -1.55
CA ILE A 377 -21.13 18.71 -2.07
C ILE A 377 -21.07 18.61 -3.61
N HIS A 378 -20.53 19.63 -4.27
CA HIS A 378 -20.41 19.65 -5.73
C HIS A 378 -19.54 18.49 -6.24
N LEU A 379 -18.36 18.25 -5.62
CA LEU A 379 -17.46 17.16 -6.00
C LEU A 379 -18.16 15.81 -5.95
N PHE A 380 -18.75 15.46 -4.82
CA PHE A 380 -19.34 14.13 -4.64
C PHE A 380 -20.66 13.90 -5.40
N ARG A 381 -21.33 14.97 -5.85
CA ARG A 381 -22.54 14.87 -6.67
C ARG A 381 -22.28 14.91 -8.17
N ASN A 382 -21.28 15.67 -8.63
CA ASN A 382 -21.16 16.06 -10.04
C ASN A 382 -19.82 15.68 -10.69
N ASP A 383 -18.72 15.50 -9.92
CA ASP A 383 -17.43 15.12 -10.51
C ASP A 383 -17.37 13.58 -10.68
N PRO A 384 -17.16 13.07 -11.90
CA PRO A 384 -17.06 11.62 -12.16
C PRO A 384 -15.98 10.90 -11.36
N ARG A 385 -14.91 11.59 -10.95
CA ARG A 385 -13.83 11.02 -10.12
C ARG A 385 -14.32 10.71 -8.70
N PHE A 386 -15.35 11.42 -8.23
CA PHE A 386 -15.94 11.30 -6.90
C PHE A 386 -17.31 10.61 -6.93
N ALA A 387 -18.01 10.63 -8.07
CA ALA A 387 -19.28 9.95 -8.19
C ALA A 387 -19.11 8.46 -7.96
N SER A 388 -19.94 7.91 -7.08
CA SER A 388 -19.94 6.49 -6.79
C SER A 388 -20.31 5.71 -8.04
N THR A 389 -19.42 4.87 -8.53
CA THR A 389 -19.84 3.77 -9.38
C THR A 389 -20.65 2.83 -8.48
N SER A 390 -21.84 2.42 -8.90
CA SER A 390 -22.76 1.55 -8.14
C SER A 390 -22.14 0.20 -7.68
N ARG A 391 -20.85 0.00 -7.84
CA ARG A 391 -20.10 -1.23 -7.69
C ARG A 391 -19.29 -1.34 -6.40
N SER A 392 -18.94 -0.20 -5.76
CA SER A 392 -18.22 -0.20 -4.49
C SER A 392 -19.08 0.36 -3.37
N PRO A 393 -19.51 -0.48 -2.40
CA PRO A 393 -20.24 0.00 -1.22
C PRO A 393 -19.48 1.07 -0.44
N GLN A 394 -18.16 0.92 -0.31
CA GLN A 394 -17.32 1.88 0.42
C GLN A 394 -17.25 3.23 -0.29
N GLU A 395 -17.15 3.27 -1.62
CA GLU A 395 -17.19 4.53 -2.38
C GLU A 395 -18.52 5.27 -2.22
N ALA A 396 -19.64 4.53 -2.27
CA ALA A 396 -20.97 5.09 -2.07
C ALA A 396 -21.16 5.61 -0.63
N ALA A 397 -20.72 4.82 0.35
CA ALA A 397 -20.76 5.21 1.76
C ALA A 397 -19.92 6.46 2.03
N GLN A 398 -18.71 6.54 1.47
CA GLN A 398 -17.83 7.71 1.59
C GLN A 398 -18.46 8.96 0.96
N ALA A 399 -19.12 8.82 -0.20
CA ALA A 399 -19.81 9.94 -0.85
C ALA A 399 -20.95 10.47 0.03
N ASN A 400 -21.76 9.59 0.60
CA ASN A 400 -22.81 9.95 1.55
C ASN A 400 -22.22 10.64 2.80
N TYR A 401 -21.14 10.09 3.34
CA TYR A 401 -20.49 10.63 4.53
C TYR A 401 -20.03 12.07 4.33
N TRP A 402 -19.21 12.34 3.30
CA TRP A 402 -18.68 13.68 3.06
C TRP A 402 -19.74 14.68 2.65
N THR A 403 -20.73 14.27 1.84
CA THR A 403 -21.86 15.14 1.49
C THR A 403 -22.68 15.48 2.72
N GLY A 404 -22.97 14.51 3.58
CA GLY A 404 -23.71 14.72 4.81
C GLY A 404 -22.97 15.63 5.78
N LEU A 405 -21.67 15.40 6.02
CA LEU A 405 -20.86 16.29 6.87
C LEU A 405 -20.80 17.72 6.34
N ALA A 406 -20.65 17.90 5.04
CA ALA A 406 -20.62 19.21 4.41
C ALA A 406 -21.98 19.95 4.58
N LEU A 407 -23.10 19.27 4.38
CA LEU A 407 -24.43 19.82 4.61
C LEU A 407 -24.63 20.24 6.08
N CYS A 408 -24.24 19.37 7.02
CA CYS A 408 -24.30 19.71 8.44
C CYS A 408 -23.42 20.93 8.78
N SER A 409 -22.23 21.03 8.22
CA SER A 409 -21.33 22.18 8.45
C SER A 409 -21.84 23.49 7.87
N LEU A 410 -22.76 23.43 6.88
CA LEU A 410 -23.43 24.56 6.26
C LEU A 410 -24.80 24.89 6.93
N GLU A 411 -25.09 24.29 8.09
CA GLU A 411 -26.35 24.47 8.81
C GLU A 411 -27.59 24.04 8.01
N ARG A 412 -27.44 22.95 7.21
CA ARG A 412 -28.51 22.33 6.41
C ARG A 412 -28.81 20.90 6.89
N PRO A 413 -29.14 20.70 8.20
CA PRO A 413 -29.28 19.34 8.78
C PRO A 413 -30.51 18.61 8.19
N ASP A 414 -31.58 19.31 7.76
CA ASP A 414 -32.75 18.68 7.14
C ASP A 414 -32.38 17.94 5.84
N GLU A 415 -31.50 18.53 5.02
CA GLU A 415 -30.99 17.86 3.81
C GLU A 415 -30.05 16.72 4.13
N ALA A 416 -29.26 16.84 5.19
CA ALA A 416 -28.34 15.78 5.64
C ALA A 416 -29.06 14.54 6.20
N ARG A 417 -30.30 14.73 6.73
CA ARG A 417 -31.10 13.68 7.39
C ARG A 417 -31.32 12.46 6.49
N SER A 418 -31.74 12.68 5.25
CA SER A 418 -31.97 11.58 4.29
C SER A 418 -30.70 10.81 3.96
N ILE A 419 -29.59 11.53 3.88
CA ILE A 419 -28.25 10.94 3.61
C ILE A 419 -27.78 10.14 4.83
N ALA A 420 -27.93 10.64 6.05
CA ALA A 420 -27.58 9.95 7.28
C ALA A 420 -28.38 8.64 7.41
N LEU A 421 -29.70 8.67 7.16
CA LEU A 421 -30.54 7.47 7.16
C LEU A 421 -30.13 6.46 6.08
N SER A 422 -29.76 6.93 4.88
CA SER A 422 -29.26 6.08 3.81
C SER A 422 -27.95 5.40 4.22
N LEU A 423 -27.02 6.14 4.79
CA LEU A 423 -25.72 5.61 5.23
C LEU A 423 -25.88 4.61 6.40
N ALA A 424 -26.77 4.89 7.35
CA ALA A 424 -27.10 3.96 8.43
C ALA A 424 -27.72 2.64 7.91
N LYS A 425 -28.54 2.72 6.84
CA LYS A 425 -29.05 1.53 6.16
C LYS A 425 -27.94 0.73 5.47
N MET A 426 -26.97 1.41 4.87
CA MET A 426 -25.78 0.76 4.29
C MET A 426 -24.96 0.06 5.36
N ALA A 427 -24.70 0.67 6.51
CA ALA A 427 -23.98 0.07 7.62
C ALA A 427 -24.60 -1.24 8.09
N ARG A 428 -25.95 -1.28 8.21
CA ARG A 428 -26.68 -2.52 8.54
C ARG A 428 -26.57 -3.60 7.47
N ARG A 429 -26.50 -3.21 6.19
CA ARG A 429 -26.36 -4.16 5.07
C ARG A 429 -24.96 -4.73 4.95
N TYR A 430 -23.96 -3.96 5.34
CA TYR A 430 -22.53 -4.27 5.29
C TYR A 430 -21.92 -4.27 6.69
N GLU A 431 -22.56 -4.98 7.63
CA GLU A 431 -22.19 -5.01 9.06
C GLU A 431 -20.77 -5.51 9.34
N ASP A 432 -20.22 -6.31 8.41
CA ASP A 432 -18.83 -6.77 8.46
C ASP A 432 -17.80 -5.72 8.00
N ASP A 433 -18.24 -4.54 7.53
CA ASP A 433 -17.34 -3.46 7.10
C ASP A 433 -17.26 -2.36 8.16
N PRO A 434 -16.19 -2.36 8.99
CA PRO A 434 -16.06 -1.42 10.10
C PRO A 434 -15.93 0.03 9.64
N LEU A 435 -15.46 0.26 8.39
CA LEU A 435 -15.29 1.61 7.84
C LEU A 435 -16.64 2.25 7.53
N ILE A 436 -17.56 1.49 6.92
CA ILE A 436 -18.92 1.95 6.64
C ILE A 436 -19.66 2.23 7.95
N GLY A 437 -19.48 1.35 8.96
CA GLY A 437 -20.03 1.54 10.30
C GLY A 437 -19.55 2.85 10.93
N ALA A 438 -18.24 3.07 10.97
CA ALA A 438 -17.66 4.29 11.54
C ALA A 438 -18.13 5.59 10.84
N TRP A 439 -18.32 5.56 9.52
CA TRP A 439 -18.87 6.70 8.79
C TRP A 439 -20.34 6.94 9.12
N ALA A 440 -21.14 5.88 9.26
CA ALA A 440 -22.55 6.00 9.61
C ALA A 440 -22.74 6.58 11.02
N ASP A 441 -22.01 6.07 11.99
CA ASP A 441 -22.03 6.54 13.38
C ASP A 441 -21.56 7.99 13.47
N GLY A 442 -20.45 8.33 12.78
CA GLY A 442 -19.91 9.68 12.76
C GLY A 442 -20.88 10.71 12.15
N LEU A 443 -21.54 10.36 11.03
CA LEU A 443 -22.51 11.26 10.39
C LEU A 443 -23.78 11.38 11.25
N THR A 444 -24.29 10.30 11.82
CA THR A 444 -25.47 10.31 12.69
C THR A 444 -25.23 11.21 13.91
N TYR A 445 -24.08 11.03 14.56
CA TYR A 445 -23.67 11.87 15.67
C TYR A 445 -23.58 13.35 15.28
N PHE A 446 -22.89 13.68 14.17
CA PHE A 446 -22.69 15.07 13.78
C PHE A 446 -23.99 15.74 13.28
N HIS A 447 -24.88 14.96 12.65
CA HIS A 447 -26.22 15.41 12.30
C HIS A 447 -27.02 15.79 13.53
N ALA A 448 -27.09 14.95 14.57
CA ALA A 448 -27.78 15.26 15.83
C ALA A 448 -27.21 16.53 16.47
N LEU A 449 -25.87 16.65 16.55
CA LEU A 449 -25.22 17.83 17.09
C LEU A 449 -25.59 19.13 16.36
N THR A 450 -25.68 19.12 15.03
CA THR A 450 -26.00 20.30 14.23
C THR A 450 -27.52 20.58 14.15
N SER A 451 -28.34 19.58 14.44
CA SER A 451 -29.79 19.74 14.65
C SER A 451 -30.16 20.28 16.04
N GLN A 452 -29.17 20.69 16.84
CA GLN A 452 -29.33 21.16 18.22
C GLN A 452 -29.86 20.09 19.19
N GLU A 453 -29.72 18.82 18.82
CA GLU A 453 -29.98 17.67 19.69
C GLU A 453 -28.69 17.33 20.46
N ASP A 454 -28.82 16.98 21.75
CA ASP A 454 -27.64 16.50 22.50
C ASP A 454 -27.35 15.06 22.11
N PRO A 455 -26.21 14.76 21.43
CA PRO A 455 -25.90 13.41 21.00
C PRO A 455 -25.45 12.48 22.16
N GLY A 456 -25.56 12.90 23.40
CA GLY A 456 -25.29 12.06 24.58
C GLY A 456 -23.82 11.89 24.94
N GLY A 457 -22.93 12.68 24.41
CA GLY A 457 -21.50 12.61 24.73
C GLY A 457 -20.60 13.22 23.67
N HIS A 458 -19.30 13.10 23.89
CA HIS A 458 -18.28 13.54 22.93
C HIS A 458 -17.80 12.34 22.09
N HIS A 459 -17.97 12.46 20.78
CA HIS A 459 -17.45 11.53 19.78
C HIS A 459 -16.81 12.32 18.65
N SER A 460 -15.71 11.84 18.11
CA SER A 460 -15.03 12.51 16.99
C SER A 460 -15.37 11.79 15.68
N PRO A 461 -16.22 12.41 14.81
CA PRO A 461 -16.47 11.85 13.49
C PRO A 461 -15.17 11.67 12.70
N PRO A 462 -14.99 10.55 11.99
CA PRO A 462 -13.76 10.28 11.26
C PRO A 462 -13.36 11.43 10.32
N HIS A 463 -12.16 11.94 10.47
CA HIS A 463 -11.58 12.99 9.61
C HIS A 463 -12.34 14.33 9.51
N LEU A 464 -13.37 14.57 10.31
CA LEU A 464 -14.02 15.89 10.38
C LEU A 464 -13.02 16.92 10.92
N PRO A 465 -12.85 18.11 10.27
CA PRO A 465 -12.04 19.17 10.82
C PRO A 465 -12.47 19.56 12.23
N ALA A 466 -11.58 19.48 13.20
CA ALA A 466 -11.89 19.70 14.61
C ALA A 466 -12.44 21.13 14.87
N GLY A 467 -12.08 22.10 14.06
CA GLY A 467 -12.64 23.46 14.13
C GLY A 467 -14.16 23.49 13.87
N ILE A 468 -14.63 22.72 12.90
CA ILE A 468 -16.07 22.60 12.58
C ILE A 468 -16.79 21.88 13.72
N HIS A 469 -16.20 20.80 14.25
CA HIS A 469 -16.76 20.05 15.38
C HIS A 469 -16.83 20.90 16.66
N SER A 470 -15.74 21.58 17.01
CA SER A 470 -15.69 22.49 18.17
C SER A 470 -16.71 23.63 18.05
N ALA A 471 -16.85 24.25 16.87
CA ALA A 471 -17.82 25.32 16.63
C ALA A 471 -19.29 24.84 16.81
N ALA A 472 -19.61 23.60 16.45
CA ALA A 472 -20.94 23.03 16.67
C ALA A 472 -21.26 22.92 18.19
N TRP A 473 -20.31 22.50 19.01
CA TRP A 473 -20.46 22.47 20.48
C TRP A 473 -20.57 23.87 21.11
N GLN A 474 -19.85 24.86 20.57
CA GLN A 474 -19.97 26.25 21.01
C GLN A 474 -21.41 26.79 20.77
N LYS A 475 -22.00 26.47 19.61
CA LYS A 475 -23.39 26.84 19.29
C LYS A 475 -24.41 26.24 20.28
N LEU A 476 -24.18 25.04 20.74
CA LEU A 476 -24.96 24.40 21.81
C LEU A 476 -24.66 24.96 23.22
N LYS A 477 -23.84 26.03 23.32
CA LYS A 477 -23.47 26.66 24.60
C LYS A 477 -22.77 25.66 25.56
N LYS A 478 -22.01 24.72 25.01
CA LYS A 478 -21.19 23.75 25.75
C LYS A 478 -19.67 23.98 25.51
N PRO A 479 -19.12 25.13 25.97
CA PRO A 479 -17.75 25.52 25.69
C PRO A 479 -16.69 24.57 26.28
N GLY A 480 -17.01 23.88 27.39
CA GLY A 480 -16.12 22.86 27.97
C GLY A 480 -15.90 21.67 27.05
N ILE A 481 -16.94 21.20 26.33
CA ILE A 481 -16.82 20.11 25.37
C ILE A 481 -16.06 20.60 24.11
N ALA A 482 -16.35 21.83 23.65
CA ALA A 482 -15.61 22.43 22.55
C ALA A 482 -14.09 22.51 22.85
N LEU A 483 -13.71 22.83 24.08
CA LEU A 483 -12.32 22.83 24.54
C LEU A 483 -11.74 21.41 24.60
N GLN A 484 -12.53 20.41 25.00
CA GLN A 484 -12.08 19.02 24.99
C GLN A 484 -11.79 18.53 23.58
N VAL A 485 -12.68 18.82 22.60
CA VAL A 485 -12.43 18.55 21.17
C VAL A 485 -11.10 19.15 20.70
N ALA A 486 -10.84 20.40 21.07
CA ALA A 486 -9.59 21.08 20.71
C ALA A 486 -8.35 20.44 21.35
N ARG A 487 -8.48 19.98 22.61
CA ARG A 487 -7.41 19.30 23.34
C ARG A 487 -7.09 17.94 22.72
N ASP A 488 -8.11 17.10 22.48
CA ASP A 488 -7.96 15.78 21.89
C ASP A 488 -7.31 15.88 20.50
N HIS A 489 -7.71 16.90 19.72
CA HIS A 489 -7.09 17.14 18.42
C HIS A 489 -5.61 17.56 18.52
N LEU A 490 -5.25 18.38 19.52
CA LEU A 490 -3.86 18.75 19.77
C LEU A 490 -3.00 17.56 20.23
N GLU A 491 -3.55 16.66 21.05
CA GLU A 491 -2.87 15.45 21.49
C GLU A 491 -2.61 14.49 20.31
N GLN A 492 -3.57 14.37 19.39
CA GLN A 492 -3.40 13.55 18.19
C GLN A 492 -2.45 14.19 17.15
N ASN A 493 -2.34 15.52 17.13
CA ASN A 493 -1.54 16.27 16.19
C ASN A 493 -0.66 17.28 16.92
N PRO A 494 0.36 16.82 17.66
CA PRO A 494 1.23 17.72 18.42
C PRO A 494 1.87 18.78 17.51
N ARG A 495 1.73 20.07 17.89
CA ARG A 495 2.22 21.23 17.11
C ARG A 495 1.66 21.33 15.68
N GLY A 496 0.60 20.59 15.34
CA GLY A 496 -0.13 20.84 14.10
C GLY A 496 -0.70 22.26 14.09
N LEU A 497 -0.58 22.96 12.97
CA LEU A 497 -0.97 24.39 12.88
C LEU A 497 -2.43 24.59 13.30
N PHE A 498 -3.36 23.83 12.70
CA PHE A 498 -4.78 23.95 13.01
C PHE A 498 -5.12 23.45 14.42
N ALA A 499 -4.45 22.41 14.88
CA ALA A 499 -4.67 21.88 16.23
C ALA A 499 -4.25 22.90 17.29
N THR A 500 -3.07 23.51 17.13
CA THR A 500 -2.56 24.53 18.04
C THR A 500 -3.41 25.81 18.00
N ALA A 501 -3.80 26.27 16.80
CA ALA A 501 -4.64 27.44 16.61
C ALA A 501 -6.02 27.24 17.26
N LEU A 502 -6.65 26.08 17.04
CA LEU A 502 -7.94 25.76 17.64
C LEU A 502 -7.86 25.71 19.17
N TYR A 503 -6.87 25.02 19.72
CA TYR A 503 -6.68 24.94 21.17
C TYR A 503 -6.39 26.31 21.78
N CYS A 504 -5.58 27.14 21.12
CA CYS A 504 -5.32 28.50 21.54
C CYS A 504 -6.59 29.35 21.60
N SER A 505 -7.36 29.42 20.51
CA SER A 505 -8.59 30.22 20.43
C SER A 505 -9.65 29.74 21.40
N THR A 506 -9.91 28.43 21.45
CA THR A 506 -10.92 27.83 22.32
C THR A 506 -10.56 28.00 23.81
N SER A 507 -9.29 27.88 24.17
CA SER A 507 -8.81 28.14 25.55
C SER A 507 -9.02 29.61 25.92
N PHE A 508 -8.71 30.54 25.02
CA PHE A 508 -8.90 31.96 25.25
C PHE A 508 -10.37 32.33 25.45
N GLU A 509 -11.26 31.83 24.60
CA GLU A 509 -12.72 32.03 24.69
C GLU A 509 -13.32 31.45 25.98
N ASN A 510 -12.74 30.38 26.53
CA ASN A 510 -13.07 29.80 27.82
C ASN A 510 -12.40 30.51 29.02
N GLY A 511 -11.76 31.67 28.79
CA GLY A 511 -11.11 32.45 29.86
C GLY A 511 -9.76 31.89 30.33
N ASN A 512 -9.28 30.78 29.77
CA ASN A 512 -8.00 30.18 30.17
C ASN A 512 -6.83 30.84 29.40
N ARG A 513 -6.50 32.08 29.81
CA ARG A 513 -5.42 32.87 29.19
C ARG A 513 -4.06 32.17 29.29
N VAL A 514 -3.79 31.46 30.36
CA VAL A 514 -2.49 30.76 30.55
C VAL A 514 -2.31 29.66 29.52
N ALA A 515 -3.33 28.84 29.29
CA ALA A 515 -3.28 27.80 28.27
C ALA A 515 -3.18 28.39 26.86
N ALA A 516 -3.96 29.46 26.57
CA ALA A 516 -3.86 30.17 25.30
C ALA A 516 -2.46 30.75 25.06
N THR A 517 -1.86 31.39 26.06
CA THR A 517 -0.50 31.91 25.95
C THR A 517 0.54 30.84 25.69
N ARG A 518 0.44 29.69 26.39
CA ARG A 518 1.36 28.56 26.18
C ARG A 518 1.22 27.96 24.77
N ALA A 519 -0.01 27.91 24.24
CA ALA A 519 -0.25 27.45 22.88
C ALA A 519 0.30 28.42 21.82
N PHE A 520 0.41 29.71 22.14
CA PHE A 520 0.91 30.77 21.26
C PHE A 520 2.46 30.85 21.29
N ASP A 521 3.13 29.72 21.08
CA ASP A 521 4.58 29.61 21.14
C ASP A 521 5.30 30.14 19.88
N ARG A 522 6.63 30.14 19.92
CA ARG A 522 7.45 30.68 18.82
C ARG A 522 7.36 29.79 17.57
N THR A 523 7.33 28.46 17.76
CA THR A 523 7.25 27.50 16.65
C THR A 523 5.95 27.68 15.87
N PHE A 524 4.82 27.75 16.56
CA PHE A 524 3.53 28.04 15.94
C PHE A 524 3.55 29.35 15.16
N ARG A 525 4.11 30.41 15.71
CA ARG A 525 4.21 31.72 15.05
C ARG A 525 5.05 31.69 13.78
N GLN A 526 6.01 30.80 13.67
CA GLN A 526 6.81 30.55 12.45
C GLN A 526 6.04 29.73 11.42
N ASP A 527 5.33 28.70 11.86
CA ASP A 527 4.67 27.74 10.98
C ASP A 527 3.47 28.32 10.23
N VAL A 528 2.83 29.37 10.80
CA VAL A 528 1.75 30.11 10.11
C VAL A 528 2.18 30.60 8.71
N LEU A 529 3.42 31.04 8.55
CA LEU A 529 3.91 31.53 7.26
C LEU A 529 4.23 30.42 6.24
N ARG A 530 4.27 29.17 6.68
CA ARG A 530 4.40 27.98 5.80
C ARG A 530 3.07 27.46 5.29
N ALA A 531 1.97 27.85 5.94
CA ALA A 531 0.63 27.54 5.46
C ALA A 531 0.30 28.27 4.15
N ASP A 532 -0.72 27.80 3.44
CA ASP A 532 -1.22 28.46 2.24
C ASP A 532 -1.60 29.90 2.51
N LYS A 533 -1.38 30.78 1.53
CA LYS A 533 -1.61 32.21 1.67
C LYS A 533 -3.04 32.56 2.14
N SER A 534 -4.01 31.81 1.64
CA SER A 534 -5.44 31.97 2.01
C SER A 534 -5.74 31.64 3.48
N LEU A 535 -4.86 30.89 4.15
CA LEU A 535 -5.03 30.43 5.53
C LEU A 535 -4.17 31.21 6.53
N ARG A 536 -3.38 32.20 6.06
CA ARG A 536 -2.44 32.94 6.93
C ARG A 536 -3.10 33.98 7.80
N SER A 537 -4.37 34.32 7.55
CA SER A 537 -5.14 35.22 8.42
C SER A 537 -5.98 34.42 9.40
N PHE A 538 -5.68 34.59 10.67
CA PHE A 538 -6.42 33.99 11.78
C PHE A 538 -6.98 35.11 12.67
N PRO A 539 -8.14 35.71 12.36
CA PRO A 539 -8.68 36.87 13.09
C PRO A 539 -8.82 36.63 14.61
N ALA A 540 -9.15 35.40 15.01
CA ALA A 540 -9.20 35.04 16.42
C ALA A 540 -7.81 35.08 17.09
N LEU A 541 -6.78 34.66 16.38
CA LEU A 541 -5.40 34.71 16.86
C LEU A 541 -4.85 36.12 16.89
N ASP A 542 -5.25 37.00 15.98
CA ASP A 542 -4.86 38.44 16.01
C ASP A 542 -5.37 39.11 17.30
N LYS A 543 -6.61 38.81 17.69
CA LYS A 543 -7.18 39.30 18.96
C LYS A 543 -6.40 38.79 20.18
N ILE A 544 -6.02 37.53 20.16
CA ILE A 544 -5.20 36.91 21.23
C ILE A 544 -3.83 37.53 21.25
N ALA A 545 -3.17 37.66 20.10
CA ALA A 545 -1.87 38.27 19.98
C ALA A 545 -1.86 39.70 20.54
N THR A 546 -2.86 40.52 20.19
CA THR A 546 -3.06 41.86 20.74
C THR A 546 -3.19 41.86 22.28
N THR A 547 -4.03 40.94 22.79
CA THR A 547 -4.25 40.78 24.25
C THR A 547 -2.97 40.34 24.98
N LEU A 548 -2.09 39.59 24.31
CA LEU A 548 -0.79 39.17 24.83
C LEU A 548 0.31 40.23 24.65
N GLY A 549 0.01 41.42 24.09
CA GLY A 549 0.98 42.46 23.83
C GLY A 549 1.98 42.14 22.70
N LEU A 550 1.63 41.23 21.78
CA LEU A 550 2.46 40.91 20.63
C LEU A 550 2.34 42.00 19.55
N PRO A 551 3.37 42.17 18.68
CA PRO A 551 3.33 43.12 17.56
C PRO A 551 2.12 42.82 16.63
N THR A 552 1.68 43.89 15.90
CA THR A 552 0.61 43.72 14.87
C THR A 552 0.92 42.70 13.80
N ARG A 553 2.20 42.44 13.51
CA ARG A 553 2.69 41.31 12.73
C ARG A 553 3.36 40.33 13.66
N TRP A 554 2.57 39.58 14.37
CA TRP A 554 3.02 38.60 15.36
C TRP A 554 3.67 37.34 14.77
N THR A 555 3.46 37.05 13.49
CA THR A 555 4.09 35.90 12.79
C THR A 555 5.59 36.11 12.65
N LEU A 556 6.36 35.04 12.70
CA LEU A 556 7.82 35.05 12.59
C LEU A 556 8.22 34.35 11.27
N PRO A 557 9.39 34.74 10.71
CA PRO A 557 9.96 34.02 9.57
C PRO A 557 10.07 32.52 9.88
N PRO A 558 9.77 31.65 8.92
CA PRO A 558 9.93 30.21 9.13
C PRO A 558 11.40 29.89 9.41
N GLY A 559 11.63 29.05 10.43
CA GLY A 559 12.96 28.52 10.73
C GLY A 559 13.44 27.55 9.63
N ASN A 560 14.73 27.29 9.60
CA ASN A 560 15.28 26.22 8.76
C ASN A 560 14.82 24.86 9.28
N LEU A 561 14.71 23.87 8.39
CA LEU A 561 14.52 22.48 8.79
C LEU A 561 15.79 22.02 9.50
N GLU A 562 15.68 21.73 10.80
CA GLU A 562 16.85 21.37 11.60
C GLU A 562 17.23 19.91 11.40
N GLY A 563 18.55 19.64 11.29
CA GLY A 563 19.17 18.35 11.56
C GLY A 563 18.54 17.16 10.87
N SER A 564 17.94 17.38 9.71
CA SER A 564 17.34 16.33 8.94
C SER A 564 18.42 15.41 8.39
N SER A 565 18.26 14.11 8.59
CA SER A 565 19.00 13.08 7.86
C SER A 565 18.56 13.01 6.39
N LEU A 566 18.07 14.11 5.83
CA LEU A 566 17.67 14.18 4.43
C LEU A 566 18.90 14.00 3.54
N PRO A 567 18.78 13.26 2.45
CA PRO A 567 19.85 13.14 1.47
C PRO A 567 20.13 14.53 0.85
N GLU A 568 21.39 14.80 0.50
CA GLU A 568 21.77 16.03 -0.21
C GLU A 568 20.97 16.20 -1.50
N ASP A 569 20.74 15.11 -2.21
CA ASP A 569 19.88 15.03 -3.39
C ASP A 569 18.74 14.01 -3.16
N PRO A 570 17.52 14.45 -2.84
CA PRO A 570 16.38 13.57 -2.70
C PRO A 570 16.00 12.81 -3.98
N ASP A 571 16.36 13.32 -5.18
CA ASP A 571 16.04 12.65 -6.44
C ASP A 571 16.84 11.35 -6.62
N SER A 572 17.96 11.20 -5.90
CA SER A 572 18.73 9.95 -5.84
C SER A 572 17.93 8.77 -5.27
N LEU A 573 16.92 9.02 -4.45
CA LEU A 573 16.02 7.99 -3.91
C LEU A 573 14.97 7.53 -4.92
N GLY A 574 14.65 8.34 -5.93
CA GLY A 574 13.64 8.06 -6.93
C GLY A 574 12.79 9.28 -7.27
N PRO A 575 11.85 9.16 -8.23
CA PRO A 575 11.02 10.27 -8.66
C PRO A 575 10.05 10.73 -7.56
N ALA A 576 9.80 12.03 -7.49
CA ALA A 576 8.89 12.61 -6.50
C ALA A 576 7.43 12.12 -6.64
N ARG A 577 7.02 11.80 -7.86
CA ARG A 577 5.66 11.31 -8.19
C ARG A 577 5.76 10.10 -9.13
N TRP A 578 4.81 9.20 -8.99
CA TRP A 578 4.63 8.17 -10.00
C TRP A 578 4.14 8.80 -11.32
N SER A 579 4.66 8.30 -12.43
CA SER A 579 4.17 8.62 -13.77
C SER A 579 4.15 7.35 -14.62
N PRO A 580 3.21 7.21 -15.56
CA PRO A 580 3.15 6.06 -16.45
C PRO A 580 4.50 5.82 -17.12
N PRO A 581 5.10 4.61 -17.03
CA PRO A 581 6.39 4.32 -17.64
C PRO A 581 6.28 4.27 -19.18
N PRO A 582 7.37 4.51 -19.91
CA PRO A 582 7.38 4.33 -21.35
C PRO A 582 7.16 2.85 -21.69
N ALA A 583 6.34 2.59 -22.71
CA ALA A 583 6.15 1.24 -23.23
C ALA A 583 7.40 0.80 -23.99
N PRO A 584 7.99 -0.38 -23.69
CA PRO A 584 9.11 -0.92 -24.43
C PRO A 584 8.78 -1.09 -25.92
N ALA A 585 9.69 -0.68 -26.79
CA ALA A 585 9.51 -0.80 -28.23
C ALA A 585 9.62 -2.27 -28.68
N TRP A 586 8.86 -2.64 -29.69
CA TRP A 586 8.94 -3.93 -30.36
C TRP A 586 8.66 -3.79 -31.85
N THR A 587 9.22 -4.72 -32.66
CA THR A 587 8.91 -4.94 -34.06
C THR A 587 8.80 -6.45 -34.26
N LEU A 588 7.60 -6.93 -34.55
CA LEU A 588 7.27 -8.35 -34.61
C LEU A 588 6.51 -8.66 -35.88
N SER A 589 6.62 -9.88 -36.40
CA SER A 589 5.92 -10.33 -37.58
C SER A 589 4.51 -10.84 -37.25
N ASN A 590 3.52 -10.49 -38.06
CA ASN A 590 2.19 -11.07 -37.98
C ASN A 590 2.14 -12.47 -38.63
N HIS A 591 0.98 -13.14 -38.57
CA HIS A 591 0.76 -14.47 -39.19
C HIS A 591 0.98 -14.52 -40.72
N THR A 592 1.07 -13.40 -41.42
CA THR A 592 1.40 -13.33 -42.86
C THR A 592 2.88 -13.00 -43.10
N GLY A 593 3.71 -12.91 -42.08
CA GLY A 593 5.11 -12.54 -42.13
C GLY A 593 5.37 -11.04 -42.26
N ARG A 594 4.33 -10.19 -42.29
CA ARG A 594 4.48 -8.73 -42.38
C ARG A 594 4.94 -8.17 -41.01
N PRO A 595 6.00 -7.33 -40.98
CA PRO A 595 6.43 -6.66 -39.78
C PRO A 595 5.41 -5.62 -39.31
N VAL A 596 5.21 -5.53 -38.00
CA VAL A 596 4.38 -4.53 -37.32
C VAL A 596 5.18 -4.03 -36.13
N ALA A 597 5.23 -2.73 -35.91
CA ALA A 597 5.95 -2.11 -34.82
C ALA A 597 5.01 -1.32 -33.89
N LEU A 598 5.36 -1.17 -32.63
CA LEU A 598 4.63 -0.29 -31.70
C LEU A 598 4.60 1.16 -32.25
N ALA A 599 5.65 1.58 -32.91
CA ALA A 599 5.76 2.92 -33.55
C ALA A 599 4.68 3.21 -34.60
N ASP A 600 4.11 2.16 -35.24
CA ASP A 600 3.03 2.29 -36.23
C ASP A 600 1.72 2.81 -35.63
N PHE A 601 1.64 2.79 -34.30
CA PHE A 601 0.47 3.20 -33.49
C PHE A 601 0.67 4.54 -32.77
N LYS A 602 1.75 5.28 -33.08
CA LYS A 602 2.02 6.58 -32.46
C LYS A 602 0.81 7.52 -32.61
N GLY A 603 0.41 8.17 -31.55
CA GLY A 603 -0.76 9.05 -31.47
C GLY A 603 -2.10 8.32 -31.27
N ARG A 604 -2.11 7.00 -31.17
CA ARG A 604 -3.29 6.17 -30.89
C ARG A 604 -3.06 5.37 -29.62
N ALA A 605 -4.14 5.10 -28.89
CA ALA A 605 -4.07 4.19 -27.75
C ALA A 605 -4.07 2.73 -28.22
N VAL A 606 -3.31 1.88 -27.53
CA VAL A 606 -3.18 0.45 -27.85
C VAL A 606 -3.54 -0.40 -26.65
N LEU A 607 -4.46 -1.35 -26.84
CA LEU A 607 -4.70 -2.45 -25.93
C LEU A 607 -3.84 -3.64 -26.38
N LEU A 608 -2.77 -3.94 -25.63
CA LEU A 608 -1.81 -4.97 -25.95
C LEU A 608 -2.03 -6.19 -25.05
N ASN A 609 -2.27 -7.36 -25.65
CA ASN A 609 -2.45 -8.61 -24.93
C ASN A 609 -1.30 -9.57 -25.25
N PHE A 610 -0.60 -10.06 -24.22
CA PHE A 610 0.35 -11.16 -24.30
C PHE A 610 -0.33 -12.46 -23.94
N PHE A 611 -0.12 -13.52 -24.71
CA PHE A 611 -0.70 -14.82 -24.47
C PHE A 611 0.24 -15.97 -24.87
N LEU A 612 0.04 -17.14 -24.23
CA LEU A 612 0.98 -18.26 -24.28
C LEU A 612 1.00 -19.06 -25.59
N GLY A 613 0.15 -18.68 -26.55
CA GLY A 613 0.09 -19.32 -27.87
C GLY A 613 -1.29 -19.80 -28.26
N VAL A 614 -1.46 -20.04 -29.57
CA VAL A 614 -2.74 -20.46 -30.17
C VAL A 614 -3.16 -21.90 -29.82
N SER A 615 -2.28 -22.66 -29.20
CA SER A 615 -2.59 -23.99 -28.66
C SER A 615 -3.19 -23.97 -27.25
N CYS A 616 -3.23 -22.81 -26.60
CA CYS A 616 -3.77 -22.62 -25.26
C CYS A 616 -5.27 -22.24 -25.32
N PRO A 617 -6.20 -23.11 -24.91
CA PRO A 617 -7.64 -22.82 -24.97
C PRO A 617 -8.07 -21.60 -24.14
N PHE A 618 -7.45 -21.41 -22.98
CA PHE A 618 -7.73 -20.28 -22.09
C PHE A 618 -7.33 -18.94 -22.70
N CYS A 619 -6.19 -18.93 -23.40
CA CYS A 619 -5.69 -17.76 -24.11
C CYS A 619 -6.62 -17.33 -25.24
N LEU A 620 -7.04 -18.30 -26.05
CA LEU A 620 -8.03 -18.06 -27.10
C LEU A 620 -9.37 -17.62 -26.52
N GLY A 621 -9.76 -18.21 -25.38
CA GLY A 621 -10.95 -17.81 -24.63
C GLY A 621 -10.90 -16.36 -24.16
N GLN A 622 -9.73 -15.89 -23.72
CA GLN A 622 -9.53 -14.46 -23.39
C GLN A 622 -9.78 -13.58 -24.60
N LEU A 623 -9.08 -13.85 -25.72
CA LEU A 623 -9.20 -13.04 -26.94
C LEU A 623 -10.65 -13.01 -27.46
N GLU A 624 -11.38 -14.12 -27.36
CA GLU A 624 -12.80 -14.20 -27.71
C GLU A 624 -13.68 -13.33 -26.80
N LYS A 625 -13.37 -13.21 -25.51
CA LYS A 625 -14.12 -12.33 -24.58
C LYS A 625 -13.98 -10.85 -24.94
N PHE A 626 -12.88 -10.45 -25.59
CA PHE A 626 -12.71 -9.07 -26.08
C PHE A 626 -13.49 -8.81 -27.36
N ARG A 627 -13.82 -9.83 -28.16
CA ARG A 627 -14.47 -9.67 -29.48
C ARG A 627 -15.78 -8.83 -29.42
N PRO A 628 -16.73 -9.05 -28.49
CA PRO A 628 -17.94 -8.22 -28.43
C PRO A 628 -17.67 -6.74 -28.13
N ALA A 629 -16.60 -6.44 -27.39
CA ALA A 629 -16.26 -5.10 -26.95
C ALA A 629 -15.41 -4.31 -27.97
N LEU A 630 -14.89 -4.97 -29.03
CA LEU A 630 -13.93 -4.33 -29.96
C LEU A 630 -14.47 -3.08 -30.65
N ALA A 631 -15.76 -3.06 -31.01
CA ALA A 631 -16.37 -1.89 -31.61
C ALA A 631 -16.35 -0.68 -30.67
N ASP A 632 -16.55 -0.92 -29.39
CA ASP A 632 -16.56 0.14 -28.37
C ASP A 632 -15.14 0.60 -28.00
N TYR A 633 -14.14 -0.31 -28.04
CA TYR A 633 -12.72 0.06 -27.94
C TYR A 633 -12.31 0.95 -29.12
N ARG A 634 -12.66 0.60 -30.37
CA ARG A 634 -12.38 1.42 -31.55
C ARG A 634 -13.06 2.80 -31.48
N LYS A 635 -14.32 2.86 -31.03
CA LYS A 635 -15.00 4.14 -30.78
C LYS A 635 -14.29 5.01 -29.74
N ALA A 636 -13.62 4.38 -28.78
CA ALA A 636 -12.79 5.06 -27.78
C ALA A 636 -11.36 5.40 -28.27
N GLY A 637 -11.06 5.15 -29.57
CA GLY A 637 -9.73 5.40 -30.16
C GLY A 637 -8.66 4.40 -29.73
N ILE A 638 -9.05 3.19 -29.30
CA ILE A 638 -8.16 2.15 -28.80
C ILE A 638 -8.05 1.01 -29.84
N GLU A 639 -6.84 0.76 -30.30
CA GLU A 639 -6.51 -0.36 -31.19
C GLU A 639 -6.11 -1.58 -30.35
N MET A 640 -6.62 -2.77 -30.71
CA MET A 640 -6.25 -4.01 -30.02
C MET A 640 -5.18 -4.78 -30.83
N ILE A 641 -4.16 -5.29 -30.11
CA ILE A 641 -3.07 -6.11 -30.63
C ILE A 641 -2.84 -7.27 -29.67
N ALA A 642 -2.50 -8.43 -30.19
CA ALA A 642 -2.09 -9.58 -29.38
C ALA A 642 -0.69 -10.05 -29.80
N ILE A 643 0.14 -10.42 -28.80
CA ILE A 643 1.47 -11.00 -28.99
C ILE A 643 1.46 -12.42 -28.45
N SER A 644 1.86 -13.37 -29.30
CA SER A 644 1.94 -14.80 -29.01
C SER A 644 3.39 -15.23 -28.81
N SER A 645 3.62 -16.21 -27.94
CA SER A 645 4.91 -16.90 -27.86
C SER A 645 5.18 -17.84 -29.04
N ASP A 646 4.19 -18.06 -29.93
CA ASP A 646 4.34 -18.90 -31.13
C ASP A 646 5.22 -18.22 -32.18
N ASP A 647 5.78 -19.05 -33.07
CA ASP A 647 6.43 -18.57 -34.29
C ASP A 647 5.41 -18.24 -35.40
N VAL A 648 5.86 -17.52 -36.45
CA VAL A 648 5.03 -17.14 -37.59
C VAL A 648 4.43 -18.35 -38.27
N LYS A 649 5.17 -19.46 -38.42
CA LYS A 649 4.70 -20.68 -39.08
C LYS A 649 3.51 -21.29 -38.32
N THR A 650 3.59 -21.37 -37.02
CA THR A 650 2.51 -21.86 -36.16
C THR A 650 1.29 -20.95 -36.23
N LEU A 651 1.48 -19.63 -36.19
CA LEU A 651 0.39 -18.66 -36.35
C LEU A 651 -0.26 -18.77 -37.72
N THR A 652 0.53 -18.89 -38.81
CA THR A 652 0.01 -19.07 -40.18
C THR A 652 -0.80 -20.34 -40.30
N LEU A 653 -0.31 -21.44 -39.76
CA LEU A 653 -1.00 -22.74 -39.78
C LEU A 653 -2.36 -22.71 -39.10
N ARG A 654 -2.43 -22.05 -37.95
CA ARG A 654 -3.62 -22.03 -37.08
C ARG A 654 -4.61 -20.90 -37.40
N LEU A 655 -4.12 -19.77 -37.89
CA LEU A 655 -4.92 -18.55 -38.17
C LEU A 655 -5.04 -18.26 -39.69
N GLY A 656 -4.20 -18.86 -40.53
CA GLY A 656 -4.20 -18.67 -41.99
C GLY A 656 -5.43 -19.24 -42.67
N LYS A 657 -5.81 -18.67 -43.79
CA LYS A 657 -6.89 -19.20 -44.65
C LYS A 657 -6.41 -20.49 -45.32
N THR A 658 -6.95 -21.66 -44.93
CA THR A 658 -6.90 -22.86 -45.77
C THR A 658 -8.28 -23.08 -46.40
N GLU A 659 -8.30 -23.67 -47.59
CA GLU A 659 -9.50 -23.88 -48.40
C GLU A 659 -10.41 -25.02 -47.83
N GLU A 660 -10.04 -25.71 -46.77
CA GLU A 660 -10.82 -26.84 -46.23
C GLU A 660 -11.90 -26.39 -45.22
N LYS A 661 -13.14 -26.71 -45.60
CA LYS A 661 -14.39 -26.42 -44.88
C LYS A 661 -14.62 -27.42 -43.77
N THR A 662 -13.91 -27.38 -42.68
CA THR A 662 -14.30 -28.02 -41.42
C THR A 662 -14.69 -26.98 -40.38
N ALA A 663 -15.91 -27.11 -39.83
CA ALA A 663 -16.54 -26.10 -38.97
C ALA A 663 -15.86 -25.86 -37.61
N GLU A 664 -14.81 -26.59 -37.28
CA GLU A 664 -14.08 -26.46 -36.01
C GLU A 664 -12.79 -25.63 -36.09
N ALA A 665 -12.36 -25.26 -37.27
CA ALA A 665 -11.08 -24.57 -37.46
C ALA A 665 -11.31 -23.18 -38.03
N ARG A 666 -10.94 -22.18 -37.31
CA ARG A 666 -10.51 -20.86 -37.74
C ARG A 666 -11.25 -19.72 -37.11
N LYS A 667 -10.80 -19.50 -35.93
CA LYS A 667 -11.08 -18.23 -35.25
C LYS A 667 -10.18 -17.15 -35.82
N THR A 668 -10.62 -16.46 -36.90
CA THR A 668 -9.98 -15.23 -37.33
C THR A 668 -10.28 -14.14 -36.34
N PHE A 669 -9.25 -13.49 -35.84
CA PHE A 669 -9.40 -12.34 -34.93
C PHE A 669 -9.36 -11.04 -35.76
N PRO A 670 -10.25 -10.07 -35.49
CA PRO A 670 -10.32 -8.80 -36.24
C PRO A 670 -9.28 -7.78 -35.76
N PHE A 671 -8.13 -8.23 -35.25
CA PHE A 671 -6.98 -7.46 -34.81
C PHE A 671 -5.68 -8.25 -35.09
N PRO A 672 -4.53 -7.57 -35.18
CA PRO A 672 -3.24 -8.23 -35.43
C PRO A 672 -2.86 -9.19 -34.32
N ILE A 673 -2.38 -10.38 -34.69
CA ILE A 673 -1.69 -11.32 -33.81
C ILE A 673 -0.26 -11.44 -34.30
N LEU A 674 0.69 -11.19 -33.40
CA LEU A 674 2.12 -11.09 -33.69
C LEU A 674 2.88 -12.25 -33.04
N ALA A 675 3.97 -12.69 -33.64
CA ALA A 675 4.83 -13.76 -33.23
C ALA A 675 6.05 -13.23 -32.45
N ASP A 676 6.27 -13.71 -31.23
CA ASP A 676 7.48 -13.44 -30.43
C ASP A 676 8.10 -14.75 -29.90
N PRO A 677 8.59 -15.65 -30.77
CA PRO A 677 9.16 -16.94 -30.36
C PRO A 677 10.42 -16.78 -29.52
N GLY A 678 11.13 -15.67 -29.62
CA GLY A 678 12.29 -15.32 -28.80
C GLY A 678 11.95 -14.79 -27.42
N LEU A 679 10.67 -14.51 -27.17
CA LEU A 679 10.14 -13.95 -25.93
C LEU A 679 10.79 -12.60 -25.52
N GLU A 680 11.31 -11.84 -26.49
CA GLU A 680 11.96 -10.55 -26.21
C GLU A 680 10.94 -9.50 -25.74
N ALA A 681 9.78 -9.39 -26.42
CA ALA A 681 8.72 -8.49 -26.00
C ALA A 681 8.12 -8.94 -24.66
N PHE A 682 7.94 -10.25 -24.44
CA PHE A 682 7.50 -10.79 -23.15
C PHE A 682 8.43 -10.37 -22.02
N ARG A 683 9.76 -10.49 -22.21
CA ARG A 683 10.75 -10.10 -21.19
C ARG A 683 10.77 -8.60 -20.96
N ASN A 684 10.74 -7.80 -22.01
CA ASN A 684 10.79 -6.34 -21.92
C ASN A 684 9.55 -5.75 -21.22
N TYR A 685 8.38 -6.39 -21.40
CA TYR A 685 7.13 -6.01 -20.72
C TYR A 685 6.95 -6.71 -19.37
N HIS A 686 7.94 -7.48 -18.92
CA HIS A 686 7.90 -8.21 -17.66
C HIS A 686 6.78 -9.28 -17.59
N VAL A 687 6.33 -9.76 -18.74
CA VAL A 687 5.35 -10.85 -18.89
C VAL A 687 6.05 -12.21 -18.99
N PHE A 688 7.07 -12.36 -18.18
CA PHE A 688 7.91 -13.55 -18.14
C PHE A 688 8.26 -13.88 -16.68
N ASP A 689 8.07 -15.13 -16.28
CA ASP A 689 8.46 -15.61 -14.97
C ASP A 689 9.94 -15.95 -14.97
N ASP A 690 10.76 -15.15 -14.29
CA ASP A 690 12.20 -15.32 -14.23
C ASP A 690 12.62 -16.56 -13.41
N PHE A 691 11.74 -17.07 -12.54
CA PHE A 691 12.00 -18.25 -11.72
C PHE A 691 11.57 -19.55 -12.39
N GLU A 692 10.45 -19.55 -13.11
CA GLU A 692 9.93 -20.70 -13.84
C GLU A 692 10.38 -20.73 -15.31
N GLU A 693 11.12 -19.69 -15.75
CA GLU A 693 11.65 -19.53 -17.12
C GLU A 693 10.56 -19.66 -18.20
N GLY A 694 9.39 -19.06 -17.96
CA GLY A 694 8.25 -19.20 -18.83
C GLY A 694 7.47 -17.92 -19.10
N PRO A 695 6.80 -17.82 -20.28
CA PRO A 695 5.93 -16.68 -20.57
C PRO A 695 4.67 -16.71 -19.73
N MET A 696 4.12 -15.53 -19.45
CA MET A 696 2.91 -15.32 -18.68
C MET A 696 1.84 -14.62 -19.53
N HIS A 697 0.65 -14.40 -18.99
CA HIS A 697 -0.35 -13.54 -19.59
C HIS A 697 -0.10 -12.09 -19.16
N GLY A 698 -0.31 -11.16 -20.09
CA GLY A 698 -0.22 -9.73 -19.82
C GLY A 698 -1.24 -8.96 -20.63
N THR A 699 -1.89 -7.98 -20.02
CA THR A 699 -2.80 -7.06 -20.69
C THR A 699 -2.38 -5.64 -20.33
N PHE A 700 -2.13 -4.80 -21.33
CA PHE A 700 -1.62 -3.43 -21.17
C PHE A 700 -2.47 -2.43 -21.93
N LEU A 701 -2.77 -1.31 -21.31
CA LEU A 701 -3.25 -0.12 -21.99
C LEU A 701 -2.07 0.85 -22.21
N ILE A 702 -1.70 1.07 -23.45
CA ILE A 702 -0.67 2.03 -23.83
C ILE A 702 -1.38 3.28 -24.38
N GLY A 703 -1.08 4.44 -23.80
CA GLY A 703 -1.66 5.71 -24.23
C GLY A 703 -1.04 6.25 -25.52
N PRO A 704 -1.63 7.30 -26.16
CA PRO A 704 -1.17 7.88 -27.42
C PRO A 704 0.28 8.41 -27.38
N LYS A 705 0.79 8.76 -26.18
CA LYS A 705 2.18 9.20 -25.94
C LYS A 705 3.16 8.02 -25.77
N GLY A 706 2.72 6.76 -25.99
CA GLY A 706 3.55 5.56 -25.85
C GLY A 706 3.88 5.20 -24.40
N ARG A 707 3.01 5.54 -23.43
CA ARG A 707 3.20 5.23 -22.00
C ARG A 707 2.20 4.17 -21.56
N ILE A 708 2.63 3.28 -20.67
CA ILE A 708 1.77 2.24 -20.05
C ILE A 708 0.89 2.91 -19.00
N LEU A 709 -0.38 3.09 -19.32
CA LEU A 709 -1.36 3.70 -18.43
C LEU A 709 -1.97 2.69 -17.44
N TRP A 710 -2.05 1.42 -17.86
CA TRP A 710 -2.60 0.34 -17.04
C TRP A 710 -1.99 -1.00 -17.46
N SER A 711 -1.82 -1.91 -16.50
CA SER A 711 -1.40 -3.28 -16.80
C SER A 711 -1.98 -4.27 -15.80
N ASP A 712 -2.15 -5.49 -16.29
CA ASP A 712 -2.44 -6.70 -15.51
C ASP A 712 -1.53 -7.82 -16.01
N ILE A 713 -0.75 -8.44 -15.13
CA ILE A 713 0.19 -9.51 -15.47
C ILE A 713 -0.05 -10.66 -14.48
N GLY A 714 -0.13 -11.88 -15.00
CA GLY A 714 -0.33 -13.05 -14.15
C GLY A 714 -0.30 -14.36 -14.91
N HIS A 715 -0.39 -15.45 -14.15
CA HIS A 715 -0.52 -16.79 -14.74
C HIS A 715 -1.90 -16.99 -15.38
N GLU A 716 -2.91 -16.28 -14.91
CA GLU A 716 -4.25 -16.30 -15.49
C GLU A 716 -4.47 -15.13 -16.46
N PRO A 717 -5.21 -15.35 -17.56
CA PRO A 717 -5.52 -14.28 -18.51
C PRO A 717 -6.55 -13.31 -17.93
N PHE A 718 -6.38 -12.02 -18.18
CA PHE A 718 -7.36 -10.99 -17.83
C PHE A 718 -8.69 -11.17 -18.57
N ASN A 719 -9.81 -11.18 -17.86
CA ASN A 719 -11.12 -11.62 -18.39
C ASN A 719 -12.26 -10.59 -18.24
N HIS A 720 -11.97 -9.29 -18.01
CA HIS A 720 -12.99 -8.27 -17.76
C HIS A 720 -12.94 -7.10 -18.77
N PRO A 721 -13.15 -7.35 -20.08
CA PRO A 721 -12.98 -6.32 -21.12
C PRO A 721 -13.87 -5.09 -20.93
N GLY A 722 -15.12 -5.24 -20.45
CA GLY A 722 -16.02 -4.11 -20.22
C GLY A 722 -15.54 -3.18 -19.12
N ARG A 723 -15.01 -3.73 -18.01
CA ARG A 723 -14.44 -2.93 -16.91
C ARG A 723 -13.16 -2.20 -17.38
N LEU A 724 -12.32 -2.88 -18.16
CA LEU A 724 -11.11 -2.27 -18.70
C LEU A 724 -11.44 -1.13 -19.66
N LEU A 725 -12.50 -1.24 -20.45
CA LEU A 725 -12.92 -0.15 -21.34
C LEU A 725 -13.36 1.09 -20.56
N GLU A 726 -14.09 0.91 -19.45
CA GLU A 726 -14.48 2.01 -18.57
C GLU A 726 -13.24 2.71 -17.98
N GLU A 727 -12.30 1.92 -17.46
CA GLU A 727 -11.05 2.44 -16.88
C GLU A 727 -10.14 3.07 -17.94
N ALA A 728 -10.06 2.47 -19.13
CA ALA A 728 -9.30 3.01 -20.25
C ALA A 728 -9.81 4.40 -20.67
N ARG A 729 -11.14 4.58 -20.76
CA ARG A 729 -11.74 5.90 -21.06
C ARG A 729 -11.38 6.94 -20.01
N ARG A 730 -11.41 6.57 -18.73
CA ARG A 730 -11.02 7.45 -17.63
C ARG A 730 -9.55 7.85 -17.73
N LEU A 731 -8.66 6.88 -17.86
CA LEU A 731 -7.20 7.12 -17.92
C LEU A 731 -6.81 7.95 -19.17
N LEU A 732 -7.43 7.69 -20.31
CA LEU A 732 -7.16 8.45 -21.53
C LEU A 732 -7.66 9.90 -21.40
N ALA A 733 -8.79 10.15 -20.74
CA ALA A 733 -9.28 11.50 -20.50
C ALA A 733 -8.35 12.27 -19.54
N ASP A 734 -7.90 11.64 -18.47
CA ASP A 734 -6.99 12.26 -17.47
C ASP A 734 -5.62 12.63 -18.11
N HIS A 735 -5.09 11.79 -19.00
CA HIS A 735 -3.79 12.01 -19.66
C HIS A 735 -3.86 12.76 -20.99
N SER A 736 -5.04 13.10 -21.50
CA SER A 736 -5.20 13.95 -22.70
C SER A 736 -4.94 15.43 -22.41
N SER A 737 -5.09 15.86 -21.16
CA SER A 737 -4.92 17.24 -20.69
C SER A 737 -3.48 17.58 -20.24
N ASP A 738 -2.58 16.61 -20.18
CA ASP A 738 -1.16 16.87 -19.91
C ASP A 738 -0.49 17.45 -21.16
N PRO A 739 0.20 18.62 -21.07
CA PRO A 739 0.83 19.30 -22.22
C PRO A 739 1.95 18.50 -22.89
#